data_ad20f99d6c77874169be31e6ad1d0931
#
_entry.id   ad20f99d6c77874169be31e6ad1d0931
#
_cell.length_a   1.000
_cell.length_b   1.000
_cell.length_c   1.000
_cell.angle_alpha   90.00
_cell.angle_beta   90.00
_cell.angle_gamma   90.00
#
_symmetry.space_group_name_H-M   'P 1'
#
loop_
_entity.id
_entity.type
_entity.pdbx_description
1 polymer ?
#
loop_
_entity_poly.entity_id
_entity_poly.type
_entity_poly.pdbx_seq_one_letter_code
_entity_poly.pdbx_strand_id
1 'polypeptide(L)'
;HRTLVHFALDTDEVYMTTRLSGSKTYFLPFNKGCGGGAGNPENPNGYRTAYLWEEVLERHSFLDILARFIHLQVEEKKLGDKKVRKQTMIFPRYHQLDCVRKLVADAGERGVGTNYLVQHSAGSGKSNSIAWLAHRLSSLYDANDEKVFDSVIVVTDRVVLDQQLQNTIYQFEHKQGVVEKIDENSAQLGDALAAGTPIIITTLQKFPFVTEKVGDLPKKRYAVIVDEAHSSQGGETATELKGVLAAAAIKEEAKAKAEAEGLPDYEEEILKAMAKRGRQPNISFFAFTATPKYKTLEVFGQPGPDGKPQPFHLYSMRQAIDEGFILDVLQNYTTYKTYYRLIKSIEDDPKVDKRKAGRALARFMSLHPHNIAQKTEVMVEHFRHFTMHRIGGKAKAMVVTSSRLHAVKYKQEFDKYIATKGYTGIKTLVAFSGTVADPDAPGVEYTEPGMNIDTRGRQIGLKELPERFATDEYQVLLVAEKYQTGFDQPLLHTMYVDKRLAGIQAVQTLSRLNRTHAGKEDTFVLDFVNEPDEILSAFQPYYEQTLVGEQADPKQLYELQAKLDAQQVYFKAEVEEFAKVFYKPRRNQTPTDHARMNACIDPAVGRFTKLDEDEREEFRKALGAFRSLYSFLSQIIPFQDTDLEKLYSYVRFLLTKLPKDKQGPVYDFDDDVALKYYRLQKIGEGSIDLQPGESEPVSGPTAVGTKAARPDEIELSRLIDILNERFGTEFKPGDQLFFESIKEDAVADAGLRQAAMANTLENFGYVFRKALEGLFIDRMDQNEEITARYMNEERFREAVSQHLLKDVYEYIRNQEAAEQTERRT
;
A
#
# COMPACT_ATOMS: atom_id res chain seq x y z
N HIS A 1 6.33 22.31 34.17
CA HIS A 1 4.88 22.35 33.94
C HIS A 1 4.18 21.32 34.82
N ARG A 2 3.09 21.74 35.46
CA ARG A 2 2.28 20.84 36.31
C ARG A 2 1.04 20.29 35.58
N THR A 3 0.70 20.86 34.43
CA THR A 3 -0.49 20.51 33.66
C THR A 3 -0.16 19.39 32.66
N LEU A 4 -0.96 18.34 32.65
CA LEU A 4 -0.79 17.17 31.73
C LEU A 4 -1.56 17.36 30.43
N VAL A 5 -2.73 17.99 30.49
CA VAL A 5 -3.63 18.21 29.34
C VAL A 5 -4.41 19.52 29.55
N HIS A 6 -4.73 20.16 28.46
CA HIS A 6 -5.61 21.33 28.39
C HIS A 6 -6.80 20.96 27.48
N PHE A 7 -8.00 21.22 27.93
CA PHE A 7 -9.22 21.09 27.12
C PHE A 7 -9.77 22.47 26.79
N ALA A 8 -10.22 22.63 25.55
CA ALA A 8 -11.04 23.74 25.06
C ALA A 8 -12.35 23.14 24.60
N LEU A 9 -13.47 23.64 25.09
CA LEU A 9 -14.78 23.06 24.80
C LEU A 9 -15.85 24.15 24.78
N ASP A 10 -16.91 23.88 24.04
CA ASP A 10 -18.17 24.58 24.10
C ASP A 10 -19.32 23.59 24.34
N THR A 11 -20.55 23.91 23.95
CA THR A 11 -21.72 23.03 24.15
C THR A 11 -21.71 21.82 23.21
N ASP A 12 -20.97 21.87 22.10
CA ASP A 12 -21.06 20.95 20.99
C ASP A 12 -19.79 20.12 20.80
N GLU A 13 -18.60 20.72 21.02
CA GLU A 13 -17.31 20.09 20.68
C GLU A 13 -16.27 20.24 21.81
N VAL A 14 -15.35 19.27 21.85
CA VAL A 14 -14.20 19.24 22.76
C VAL A 14 -12.91 19.12 21.98
N TYR A 15 -11.95 19.96 22.33
CA TYR A 15 -10.59 19.92 21.82
C TYR A 15 -9.59 19.79 22.95
N MET A 16 -8.44 19.19 22.68
CA MET A 16 -7.40 19.01 23.69
C MET A 16 -6.00 19.24 23.17
N THR A 17 -5.09 19.64 24.08
CA THR A 17 -3.66 19.69 23.82
C THR A 17 -2.87 19.36 25.07
N THR A 18 -1.70 18.75 24.92
CA THR A 18 -0.77 18.49 26.02
C THR A 18 0.30 19.58 26.14
N ARG A 19 0.34 20.54 25.20
CA ARG A 19 1.34 21.61 25.20
C ARG A 19 0.78 22.91 24.64
N LEU A 20 0.81 23.95 25.45
CA LEU A 20 0.53 25.31 24.98
C LEU A 20 1.81 25.92 24.37
N SER A 21 1.67 26.59 23.24
CA SER A 21 2.75 27.24 22.47
C SER A 21 2.34 28.64 21.97
N GLY A 22 1.51 29.36 22.75
CA GLY A 22 0.94 30.65 22.35
C GLY A 22 0.06 30.51 21.10
N SER A 23 0.22 31.40 20.13
CA SER A 23 -0.53 31.38 18.87
C SER A 23 -0.25 30.14 17.99
N LYS A 24 0.81 29.38 18.31
CA LYS A 24 1.17 28.12 17.62
C LYS A 24 0.64 26.88 18.33
N THR A 25 -0.24 27.04 19.33
CA THR A 25 -0.87 25.91 19.99
C THR A 25 -1.80 25.21 19.03
N TYR A 26 -1.60 23.91 18.87
CA TYR A 26 -2.46 23.07 18.08
C TYR A 26 -3.33 22.22 19.01
N PHE A 27 -4.64 22.41 18.88
CA PHE A 27 -5.65 21.64 19.60
C PHE A 27 -6.14 20.50 18.70
N LEU A 28 -6.31 19.36 19.30
CA LEU A 28 -6.71 18.10 18.67
C LEU A 28 -8.16 17.80 19.06
N PRO A 29 -9.02 17.36 18.13
CA PRO A 29 -10.38 16.97 18.47
C PRO A 29 -10.40 15.82 19.47
N PHE A 30 -11.39 15.89 20.40
CA PHE A 30 -11.62 14.88 21.43
C PHE A 30 -13.10 14.51 21.48
N ASN A 31 -13.70 14.22 20.29
CA ASN A 31 -15.13 14.03 20.11
C ASN A 31 -15.49 12.55 19.91
N LYS A 32 -16.75 12.20 20.22
CA LYS A 32 -17.28 10.83 20.06
C LYS A 32 -17.47 10.46 18.59
N GLY A 33 -17.70 11.45 17.73
CA GLY A 33 -18.23 11.29 16.37
C GLY A 33 -19.75 11.25 16.37
N CYS A 34 -20.34 11.73 15.27
CA CYS A 34 -21.79 11.76 15.08
C CYS A 34 -22.14 11.43 13.63
N GLY A 35 -23.06 10.49 13.40
CA GLY A 35 -23.52 10.10 12.07
C GLY A 35 -22.43 9.68 11.09
N GLY A 36 -21.36 9.04 11.60
CA GLY A 36 -20.20 8.62 10.80
C GLY A 36 -19.16 9.72 10.54
N GLY A 37 -19.40 10.96 10.93
CA GLY A 37 -18.52 12.14 10.80
C GLY A 37 -18.09 12.72 12.15
N ALA A 38 -17.62 13.97 12.13
CA ALA A 38 -17.17 14.71 13.31
C ALA A 38 -18.29 15.06 14.29
N GLY A 39 -17.90 15.63 15.44
CA GLY A 39 -18.78 16.16 16.48
C GLY A 39 -19.23 15.14 17.51
N ASN A 40 -20.29 15.46 18.24
CA ASN A 40 -20.83 14.62 19.30
C ASN A 40 -22.34 14.37 19.10
N PRO A 41 -22.86 13.20 19.48
CA PRO A 41 -24.29 12.92 19.37
C PRO A 41 -25.09 13.83 20.31
N GLU A 42 -26.38 14.01 20.01
CA GLU A 42 -27.29 14.74 20.88
C GLU A 42 -27.38 14.06 22.26
N ASN A 43 -27.34 14.91 23.32
CA ASN A 43 -27.57 14.46 24.68
C ASN A 43 -28.92 15.01 25.16
N PRO A 44 -29.96 14.18 25.30
CA PRO A 44 -31.29 14.64 25.71
C PRO A 44 -31.31 15.22 27.12
N ASN A 45 -30.28 14.93 27.95
CA ASN A 45 -30.21 15.34 29.33
C ASN A 45 -29.22 16.49 29.64
N GLY A 46 -28.55 17.03 28.57
CA GLY A 46 -27.53 18.07 28.76
C GLY A 46 -26.80 18.46 27.51
N TYR A 47 -25.60 18.98 27.67
CA TYR A 47 -24.73 19.36 26.58
C TYR A 47 -24.15 18.14 25.83
N ARG A 48 -23.92 18.24 24.55
CA ARG A 48 -23.27 17.19 23.75
C ARG A 48 -21.88 16.85 24.29
N THR A 49 -21.24 17.80 24.96
CA THR A 49 -19.90 17.68 25.56
C THR A 49 -19.90 17.15 27.00
N ALA A 50 -21.07 16.86 27.56
CA ALA A 50 -21.19 16.42 28.97
C ALA A 50 -20.40 15.15 29.29
N TYR A 51 -20.19 14.27 28.30
CA TYR A 51 -19.38 13.07 28.48
C TYR A 51 -17.94 13.35 28.95
N LEU A 52 -17.43 14.57 28.74
CA LEU A 52 -16.08 14.91 29.20
C LEU A 52 -16.01 14.85 30.74
N TRP A 53 -16.98 15.42 31.46
CA TRP A 53 -16.98 15.41 32.94
C TRP A 53 -17.76 14.24 33.53
N GLU A 54 -18.78 13.71 32.85
CA GLU A 54 -19.60 12.61 33.33
C GLU A 54 -18.93 11.24 33.13
N GLU A 55 -18.16 11.05 32.02
CA GLU A 55 -17.55 9.75 31.70
C GLU A 55 -16.02 9.82 31.76
N VAL A 56 -15.38 10.80 31.08
CA VAL A 56 -13.92 10.83 30.90
C VAL A 56 -13.21 11.31 32.18
N LEU A 57 -13.68 12.39 32.77
CA LEU A 57 -13.10 12.99 33.97
C LEU A 57 -13.79 12.50 35.29
N GLU A 58 -14.73 11.53 35.20
CA GLU A 58 -15.20 10.81 36.36
C GLU A 58 -14.00 10.23 37.11
N ARG A 59 -14.11 10.16 38.45
CA ARG A 59 -13.00 9.86 39.36
C ARG A 59 -12.22 8.59 38.95
N HIS A 60 -12.94 7.48 38.75
CA HIS A 60 -12.32 6.19 38.44
C HIS A 60 -11.74 6.18 37.00
N SER A 61 -12.47 6.75 36.07
CA SER A 61 -12.06 6.94 34.68
C SER A 61 -10.80 7.81 34.59
N PHE A 62 -10.78 8.92 35.33
CA PHE A 62 -9.63 9.83 35.33
C PHE A 62 -8.39 9.17 35.95
N LEU A 63 -8.54 8.45 37.05
CA LEU A 63 -7.45 7.70 37.67
C LEU A 63 -6.91 6.60 36.74
N ASP A 64 -7.79 5.92 35.98
CA ASP A 64 -7.40 4.95 34.97
C ASP A 64 -6.59 5.61 33.84
N ILE A 65 -7.02 6.79 33.37
CA ILE A 65 -6.28 7.55 32.35
C ILE A 65 -4.88 7.94 32.86
N LEU A 66 -4.80 8.47 34.08
CA LEU A 66 -3.52 8.86 34.70
C LEU A 66 -2.57 7.68 34.89
N ALA A 67 -3.09 6.53 35.32
CA ALA A 67 -2.27 5.37 35.66
C ALA A 67 -1.84 4.55 34.40
N ARG A 68 -2.62 4.57 33.33
CA ARG A 68 -2.49 3.57 32.26
C ARG A 68 -2.47 4.10 30.83
N PHE A 69 -2.83 5.37 30.61
CA PHE A 69 -2.86 5.95 29.26
C PHE A 69 -1.86 7.09 29.07
N ILE A 70 -1.65 7.93 30.08
CA ILE A 70 -0.69 9.04 29.97
C ILE A 70 0.73 8.52 30.07
N HIS A 71 1.56 8.92 29.08
CA HIS A 71 2.99 8.62 29.14
C HIS A 71 3.82 9.72 28.47
N LEU A 72 5.10 9.79 28.82
CA LEU A 72 6.06 10.71 28.23
C LEU A 72 6.83 9.98 27.12
N GLN A 73 6.45 10.26 25.87
CA GLN A 73 7.18 9.73 24.72
C GLN A 73 8.50 10.46 24.55
N VAL A 74 9.57 9.69 24.50
CA VAL A 74 10.94 10.20 24.30
C VAL A 74 11.48 9.72 22.97
N GLU A 75 11.68 10.62 22.04
CA GLU A 75 12.30 10.35 20.73
C GLU A 75 13.72 10.88 20.73
N GLU A 76 14.69 10.02 20.45
CA GLU A 76 16.06 10.44 20.17
C GLU A 76 16.29 10.44 18.67
N LYS A 77 16.53 11.62 18.10
CA LYS A 77 16.86 11.77 16.68
C LYS A 77 18.32 12.20 16.55
N LYS A 78 19.08 11.53 15.70
CA LYS A 78 20.39 12.00 15.28
C LYS A 78 20.21 13.04 14.17
N LEU A 79 20.55 14.29 14.45
CA LEU A 79 20.60 15.36 13.46
C LEU A 79 22.08 15.66 13.17
N GLY A 80 22.64 15.00 12.15
CA GLY A 80 24.10 15.00 11.93
C GLY A 80 24.83 14.33 13.11
N ASP A 81 25.83 15.03 13.68
CA ASP A 81 26.57 14.52 14.83
C ASP A 81 25.92 14.81 16.20
N LYS A 82 24.76 15.51 16.19
CA LYS A 82 24.05 15.87 17.44
C LYS A 82 22.85 14.96 17.67
N LYS A 83 22.78 14.39 18.87
CA LYS A 83 21.55 13.70 19.36
C LYS A 83 20.59 14.74 19.89
N VAL A 84 19.42 14.87 19.26
CA VAL A 84 18.32 15.73 19.73
C VAL A 84 17.29 14.85 20.40
N ARG A 85 17.01 15.12 21.67
CA ARG A 85 15.99 14.42 22.46
C ARG A 85 14.71 15.27 22.49
N LYS A 86 13.65 14.76 21.87
CA LYS A 86 12.31 15.36 21.90
C LYS A 86 11.45 14.61 22.88
N GLN A 87 10.80 15.32 23.79
CA GLN A 87 9.85 14.78 24.74
C GLN A 87 8.44 15.28 24.43
N THR A 88 7.49 14.37 24.31
CA THR A 88 6.09 14.69 24.03
C THR A 88 5.21 13.96 25.03
N MET A 89 4.40 14.70 25.78
CA MET A 89 3.37 14.10 26.65
C MET A 89 2.24 13.57 25.75
N ILE A 90 1.95 12.28 25.84
CA ILE A 90 0.88 11.62 25.09
C ILE A 90 -0.32 11.47 26.03
N PHE A 91 -1.45 11.98 25.57
CA PHE A 91 -2.77 11.78 26.12
C PHE A 91 -3.64 11.06 25.08
N PRO A 92 -4.44 10.04 25.41
CA PRO A 92 -5.24 9.33 24.44
C PRO A 92 -6.29 10.24 23.80
N ARG A 93 -6.58 10.05 22.53
CA ARG A 93 -7.74 10.68 21.91
C ARG A 93 -9.00 9.91 22.23
N TYR A 94 -10.15 10.53 22.02
CA TYR A 94 -11.41 9.89 22.40
C TYR A 94 -11.58 8.50 21.77
N HIS A 95 -11.42 8.39 20.45
CA HIS A 95 -11.56 7.12 19.75
C HIS A 95 -10.55 6.04 20.20
N GLN A 96 -9.35 6.45 20.63
CA GLN A 96 -8.33 5.53 21.15
C GLN A 96 -8.70 5.04 22.54
N LEU A 97 -9.12 5.97 23.41
CA LEU A 97 -9.57 5.68 24.76
C LEU A 97 -10.79 4.75 24.76
N ASP A 98 -11.80 5.09 23.97
CA ASP A 98 -13.04 4.32 23.80
C ASP A 98 -12.76 2.92 23.24
N CYS A 99 -11.97 2.82 22.18
CA CYS A 99 -11.58 1.55 21.56
C CYS A 99 -10.90 0.61 22.57
N VAL A 100 -9.85 1.09 23.25
CA VAL A 100 -9.10 0.25 24.19
C VAL A 100 -9.96 -0.17 25.35
N ARG A 101 -10.78 0.73 25.92
CA ARG A 101 -11.67 0.42 27.02
C ARG A 101 -12.73 -0.61 26.66
N LYS A 102 -13.39 -0.45 25.51
CA LYS A 102 -14.40 -1.40 25.02
C LYS A 102 -13.81 -2.78 24.78
N LEU A 103 -12.63 -2.85 24.15
CA LEU A 103 -11.95 -4.12 23.91
C LEU A 103 -11.56 -4.83 25.21
N VAL A 104 -11.03 -4.08 26.19
CA VAL A 104 -10.62 -4.63 27.49
C VAL A 104 -11.84 -5.10 28.29
N ALA A 105 -12.92 -4.34 28.30
CA ALA A 105 -14.15 -4.69 29.02
C ALA A 105 -14.78 -5.97 28.42
N ASP A 106 -14.98 -6.01 27.09
CA ASP A 106 -15.57 -7.16 26.41
C ASP A 106 -14.70 -8.44 26.53
N ALA A 107 -13.35 -8.28 26.43
CA ALA A 107 -12.43 -9.38 26.62
C ALA A 107 -12.40 -9.91 28.08
N GLY A 108 -12.60 -9.03 29.06
CA GLY A 108 -12.75 -9.41 30.47
C GLY A 108 -14.04 -10.17 30.77
N GLU A 109 -15.12 -9.81 30.08
CA GLU A 109 -16.43 -10.44 30.25
C GLU A 109 -16.52 -11.78 29.50
N ARG A 110 -16.09 -11.83 28.21
CA ARG A 110 -16.21 -13.03 27.37
C ARG A 110 -15.06 -14.02 27.52
N GLY A 111 -13.95 -13.58 28.11
CA GLY A 111 -12.74 -14.40 28.20
C GLY A 111 -12.03 -14.60 26.85
N VAL A 112 -11.18 -15.65 26.79
CA VAL A 112 -10.42 -16.01 25.60
C VAL A 112 -11.31 -16.71 24.56
N GLY A 113 -10.92 -16.61 23.26
CA GLY A 113 -11.58 -17.29 22.14
C GLY A 113 -12.41 -16.36 21.25
N THR A 114 -12.57 -15.08 21.61
CA THR A 114 -13.30 -14.09 20.81
C THR A 114 -12.32 -13.29 19.94
N ASN A 115 -12.72 -13.02 18.69
CA ASN A 115 -11.97 -12.19 17.74
C ASN A 115 -12.57 -10.80 17.67
N TYR A 116 -11.71 -9.79 17.48
CA TYR A 116 -12.07 -8.38 17.38
C TYR A 116 -11.42 -7.74 16.16
N LEU A 117 -12.24 -7.01 15.40
CA LEU A 117 -11.75 -6.17 14.29
C LEU A 117 -11.87 -4.70 14.67
N VAL A 118 -10.77 -3.98 14.57
CA VAL A 118 -10.72 -2.53 14.74
C VAL A 118 -10.43 -1.89 13.39
N GLN A 119 -11.43 -1.23 12.83
CA GLN A 119 -11.27 -0.44 11.60
C GLN A 119 -11.02 1.00 11.99
N HIS A 120 -9.76 1.40 11.99
CA HIS A 120 -9.33 2.77 12.23
C HIS A 120 -8.58 3.31 11.02
N SER A 121 -8.92 4.50 10.58
CA SER A 121 -8.33 5.20 9.44
C SER A 121 -6.80 5.17 9.45
N ALA A 122 -6.19 5.23 8.29
CA ALA A 122 -4.74 5.40 8.15
C ALA A 122 -4.33 6.75 8.77
N GLY A 123 -3.34 6.73 9.66
CA GLY A 123 -2.94 7.94 10.36
C GLY A 123 -3.62 8.21 11.70
N SER A 124 -4.62 7.46 12.09
CA SER A 124 -5.38 7.61 13.34
C SER A 124 -4.62 7.30 14.64
N GLY A 125 -3.33 6.97 14.56
CA GLY A 125 -2.52 6.64 15.74
C GLY A 125 -2.76 5.23 16.29
N LYS A 126 -3.05 4.25 15.42
CA LYS A 126 -3.23 2.82 15.75
C LYS A 126 -2.12 2.26 16.63
N SER A 127 -0.86 2.65 16.40
CA SER A 127 0.29 2.15 17.18
C SER A 127 0.17 2.43 18.66
N ASN A 128 -0.35 3.61 19.06
CA ASN A 128 -0.62 3.91 20.47
C ASN A 128 -1.77 3.05 21.03
N SER A 129 -2.86 2.88 20.26
CA SER A 129 -3.97 2.01 20.69
C SER A 129 -3.50 0.57 20.90
N ILE A 130 -2.65 0.05 20.00
CA ILE A 130 -2.04 -1.29 20.12
C ILE A 130 -1.17 -1.37 21.38
N ALA A 131 -0.33 -0.36 21.66
CA ALA A 131 0.53 -0.35 22.83
C ALA A 131 -0.29 -0.34 24.12
N TRP A 132 -1.28 0.55 24.27
CA TRP A 132 -2.18 0.56 25.41
C TRP A 132 -2.91 -0.77 25.58
N LEU A 133 -3.46 -1.31 24.48
CA LEU A 133 -4.17 -2.58 24.51
C LEU A 133 -3.26 -3.73 24.96
N ALA A 134 -2.03 -3.83 24.45
CA ALA A 134 -1.08 -4.88 24.81
C ALA A 134 -0.79 -4.89 26.33
N HIS A 135 -0.51 -3.71 26.91
CA HIS A 135 -0.26 -3.60 28.35
C HIS A 135 -1.51 -3.87 29.20
N ARG A 136 -2.70 -3.45 28.72
CA ARG A 136 -3.96 -3.70 29.41
C ARG A 136 -4.33 -5.19 29.40
N LEU A 137 -4.22 -5.86 28.26
CA LEU A 137 -4.52 -7.29 28.14
C LEU A 137 -3.53 -8.14 28.93
N SER A 138 -2.25 -7.78 28.99
CA SER A 138 -1.24 -8.53 29.73
C SER A 138 -1.47 -8.57 31.25
N SER A 139 -2.29 -7.64 31.76
CA SER A 139 -2.66 -7.54 33.18
C SER A 139 -4.19 -7.58 33.41
N LEU A 140 -4.93 -8.20 32.48
CA LEU A 140 -6.38 -8.32 32.55
C LEU A 140 -6.78 -9.54 33.39
N TYR A 141 -7.64 -9.32 34.39
CA TYR A 141 -8.29 -10.33 35.19
C TYR A 141 -9.79 -10.30 34.98
N ASP A 142 -10.43 -11.45 35.06
CA ASP A 142 -11.88 -11.58 34.99
C ASP A 142 -12.57 -11.27 36.35
N ALA A 143 -13.88 -11.44 36.38
CA ALA A 143 -14.67 -11.21 37.59
C ALA A 143 -14.34 -12.19 38.74
N ASN A 144 -13.66 -13.31 38.46
CA ASN A 144 -13.25 -14.31 39.46
C ASN A 144 -11.81 -14.09 39.91
N ASP A 145 -11.18 -12.96 39.54
CA ASP A 145 -9.77 -12.64 39.78
C ASP A 145 -8.78 -13.62 39.12
N GLU A 146 -9.22 -14.27 38.02
CA GLU A 146 -8.37 -15.10 37.19
C GLU A 146 -7.82 -14.28 36.01
N LYS A 147 -6.54 -14.48 35.74
CA LYS A 147 -5.88 -13.81 34.60
C LYS A 147 -6.51 -14.27 33.28
N VAL A 148 -6.99 -13.37 32.42
CA VAL A 148 -7.66 -13.72 31.16
C VAL A 148 -6.68 -14.26 30.12
N PHE A 149 -5.50 -13.63 29.98
CA PHE A 149 -4.46 -14.01 29.01
C PHE A 149 -3.12 -14.25 29.70
N ASP A 150 -2.48 -15.37 29.44
CA ASP A 150 -1.16 -15.67 29.98
C ASP A 150 -0.05 -14.87 29.27
N SER A 151 -0.17 -14.67 27.95
CA SER A 151 0.72 -13.84 27.16
C SER A 151 -0.03 -13.07 26.07
N VAL A 152 0.44 -11.88 25.77
CA VAL A 152 -0.01 -11.03 24.65
C VAL A 152 1.07 -11.04 23.57
N ILE A 153 0.70 -11.40 22.36
CA ILE A 153 1.61 -11.48 21.22
C ILE A 153 1.26 -10.37 20.23
N VAL A 154 2.17 -9.43 20.02
CA VAL A 154 2.01 -8.37 19.02
C VAL A 154 2.70 -8.79 17.74
N VAL A 155 1.92 -8.97 16.68
CA VAL A 155 2.37 -9.40 15.37
C VAL A 155 2.42 -8.23 14.41
N THR A 156 3.59 -8.00 13.82
CA THR A 156 3.82 -6.95 12.83
C THR A 156 4.14 -7.54 11.45
N ASP A 157 3.80 -6.81 10.38
CA ASP A 157 3.96 -7.28 8.99
C ASP A 157 5.40 -7.13 8.48
N ARG A 158 6.11 -6.07 8.89
CA ARG A 158 7.44 -5.73 8.33
C ARG A 158 8.43 -5.27 9.40
N VAL A 159 9.69 -5.69 9.24
CA VAL A 159 10.82 -5.39 10.13
C VAL A 159 11.05 -3.88 10.35
N VAL A 160 10.76 -3.03 9.37
CA VAL A 160 10.99 -1.57 9.48
C VAL A 160 9.87 -0.86 10.23
N LEU A 161 8.60 -1.27 10.03
CA LEU A 161 7.44 -0.77 10.79
C LEU A 161 7.46 -1.23 12.24
N ASP A 162 8.03 -2.39 12.44
CA ASP A 162 8.25 -3.04 13.70
C ASP A 162 8.99 -2.13 14.70
N GLN A 163 9.98 -1.37 14.27
CA GLN A 163 10.79 -0.52 15.16
C GLN A 163 9.99 0.62 15.82
N GLN A 164 9.06 1.25 15.08
CA GLN A 164 8.25 2.35 15.62
C GLN A 164 7.22 1.82 16.62
N LEU A 165 6.49 0.76 16.26
CA LEU A 165 5.50 0.13 17.16
C LEU A 165 6.18 -0.46 18.40
N GLN A 166 7.31 -1.13 18.22
CA GLN A 166 8.12 -1.68 19.31
C GLN A 166 8.56 -0.58 20.27
N ASN A 167 9.15 0.50 19.76
CA ASN A 167 9.57 1.64 20.58
C ASN A 167 8.38 2.22 21.36
N THR A 168 7.20 2.28 20.73
CA THR A 168 5.99 2.74 21.40
C THR A 168 5.62 1.81 22.54
N ILE A 169 5.59 0.48 22.33
CA ILE A 169 5.24 -0.50 23.39
C ILE A 169 6.25 -0.46 24.53
N TYR A 170 7.55 -0.38 24.23
CA TYR A 170 8.59 -0.27 25.26
C TYR A 170 8.51 1.00 26.10
N GLN A 171 8.07 2.11 25.54
CA GLN A 171 7.94 3.36 26.27
C GLN A 171 6.84 3.31 27.34
N PHE A 172 5.91 2.37 27.22
CA PHE A 172 4.90 2.08 28.24
C PHE A 172 5.36 1.09 29.31
N GLU A 173 6.54 0.49 29.16
CA GLU A 173 7.06 -0.46 30.13
C GLU A 173 7.47 0.24 31.42
N HIS A 174 6.66 0.07 32.47
CA HIS A 174 6.96 0.60 33.80
C HIS A 174 7.80 -0.38 34.64
N LYS A 175 7.97 -1.62 34.19
CA LYS A 175 8.67 -2.69 34.87
C LYS A 175 9.47 -3.52 33.88
N GLN A 176 10.79 -3.59 34.07
CA GLN A 176 11.66 -4.36 33.17
C GLN A 176 11.26 -5.83 33.11
N GLY A 177 11.31 -6.43 31.92
CA GLY A 177 11.02 -7.85 31.68
C GLY A 177 9.55 -8.16 31.38
N VAL A 178 8.71 -7.15 31.20
CA VAL A 178 7.31 -7.33 30.77
C VAL A 178 7.23 -7.49 29.24
N VAL A 179 8.10 -6.83 28.49
CA VAL A 179 8.12 -6.84 27.03
C VAL A 179 9.37 -7.52 26.51
N GLU A 180 9.22 -8.51 25.64
CA GLU A 180 10.32 -9.15 24.93
C GLU A 180 10.16 -9.04 23.42
N LYS A 181 11.22 -8.57 22.79
CA LYS A 181 11.31 -8.45 21.35
C LYS A 181 12.05 -9.64 20.77
N ILE A 182 11.43 -10.30 19.80
CA ILE A 182 12.04 -11.41 19.10
C ILE A 182 12.81 -10.91 17.88
N ASP A 183 14.09 -10.60 18.06
CA ASP A 183 14.94 -10.03 17.00
C ASP A 183 15.75 -11.11 16.27
N GLU A 184 16.28 -12.07 16.99
CA GLU A 184 17.29 -12.97 16.49
C GLU A 184 16.68 -14.12 15.67
N ASN A 185 15.99 -15.05 16.30
CA ASN A 185 15.52 -16.26 15.63
C ASN A 185 14.22 -16.82 16.25
N SER A 186 13.75 -17.94 15.69
CA SER A 186 12.56 -18.64 16.16
C SER A 186 12.76 -19.37 17.50
N ALA A 187 14.00 -19.67 17.90
CA ALA A 187 14.27 -20.29 19.21
C ALA A 187 13.95 -19.30 20.35
N GLN A 188 14.36 -18.03 20.20
CA GLN A 188 14.00 -16.96 21.14
C GLN A 188 12.49 -16.84 21.30
N LEU A 189 11.71 -16.97 20.21
CA LEU A 189 10.24 -16.97 20.29
C LEU A 189 9.73 -18.16 21.09
N GLY A 190 10.30 -19.35 20.88
CA GLY A 190 9.95 -20.55 21.62
C GLY A 190 10.21 -20.41 23.13
N ASP A 191 11.37 -19.89 23.49
CA ASP A 191 11.78 -19.67 24.89
C ASP A 191 10.87 -18.63 25.57
N ALA A 192 10.52 -17.51 24.90
CA ALA A 192 9.61 -16.51 25.43
C ALA A 192 8.19 -17.06 25.64
N LEU A 193 7.69 -17.87 24.71
CA LEU A 193 6.38 -18.53 24.84
C LEU A 193 6.38 -19.55 26.00
N ALA A 194 7.45 -20.34 26.13
CA ALA A 194 7.60 -21.31 27.22
C ALA A 194 7.67 -20.61 28.59
N ALA A 195 8.44 -19.53 28.69
CA ALA A 195 8.60 -18.73 29.90
C ALA A 195 7.29 -18.01 30.30
N GLY A 196 6.35 -17.81 29.37
CA GLY A 196 5.12 -17.05 29.62
C GLY A 196 5.37 -15.56 29.73
N THR A 197 6.27 -15.01 28.90
CA THR A 197 6.55 -13.58 28.82
C THR A 197 5.25 -12.81 28.59
N PRO A 198 4.94 -11.78 29.40
CA PRO A 198 3.65 -11.10 29.34
C PRO A 198 3.33 -10.45 27.99
N ILE A 199 4.32 -9.80 27.33
CA ILE A 199 4.16 -9.19 26.02
C ILE A 199 5.33 -9.62 25.11
N ILE A 200 5.01 -10.23 23.99
CA ILE A 200 5.97 -10.71 22.99
C ILE A 200 5.73 -9.97 21.68
N ILE A 201 6.75 -9.32 21.13
CA ILE A 201 6.67 -8.63 19.84
C ILE A 201 7.43 -9.45 18.79
N THR A 202 6.76 -9.84 17.71
CA THR A 202 7.33 -10.73 16.69
C THR A 202 6.70 -10.50 15.31
N THR A 203 7.22 -11.21 14.30
CA THR A 203 6.65 -11.28 12.97
C THR A 203 6.07 -12.66 12.67
N LEU A 204 5.04 -12.73 11.83
CA LEU A 204 4.39 -14.00 11.46
C LEU A 204 5.36 -15.06 10.92
N GLN A 205 6.37 -14.61 10.16
CA GLN A 205 7.33 -15.49 9.48
C GLN A 205 8.17 -16.36 10.42
N LYS A 206 8.22 -16.02 11.73
CA LYS A 206 8.99 -16.79 12.71
C LYS A 206 8.25 -18.03 13.24
N PHE A 207 6.91 -18.05 13.16
CA PHE A 207 6.10 -19.14 13.73
C PHE A 207 6.30 -20.50 13.08
N PRO A 208 6.45 -20.67 11.75
CA PRO A 208 6.67 -21.99 11.15
C PRO A 208 7.88 -22.74 11.70
N PHE A 209 8.89 -22.01 12.16
CA PHE A 209 10.15 -22.58 12.66
C PHE A 209 10.16 -22.85 14.16
N VAL A 210 9.10 -22.46 14.87
CA VAL A 210 8.97 -22.69 16.33
C VAL A 210 8.52 -24.13 16.60
N THR A 211 7.67 -24.70 15.76
CA THR A 211 7.07 -26.03 15.93
C THR A 211 8.08 -27.18 16.02
N GLU A 212 9.27 -27.03 15.46
CA GLU A 212 10.30 -28.07 15.49
C GLU A 212 11.06 -28.12 16.82
N LYS A 213 11.08 -27.05 17.60
CA LYS A 213 11.92 -26.90 18.80
C LYS A 213 11.15 -26.86 20.11
N VAL A 214 9.89 -26.48 20.06
CA VAL A 214 9.06 -26.35 21.24
C VAL A 214 8.14 -27.56 21.30
N GLY A 215 8.45 -28.50 22.18
CA GLY A 215 7.53 -29.58 22.50
C GLY A 215 6.17 -29.05 22.96
N ASP A 216 5.33 -29.91 23.52
CA ASP A 216 3.99 -29.51 23.98
C ASP A 216 4.05 -28.25 24.87
N LEU A 217 3.80 -27.05 24.26
CA LEU A 217 3.58 -25.84 25.03
C LEU A 217 2.41 -26.08 25.99
N PRO A 218 2.54 -25.73 27.28
CA PRO A 218 1.43 -25.87 28.22
C PRO A 218 0.18 -25.15 27.69
N LYS A 219 -0.98 -25.64 28.06
CA LYS A 219 -2.27 -24.99 27.72
C LYS A 219 -2.26 -23.58 28.28
N LYS A 220 -1.96 -22.60 27.44
CA LYS A 220 -1.94 -21.17 27.77
C LYS A 220 -2.96 -20.43 26.95
N ARG A 221 -3.42 -19.30 27.50
CA ARG A 221 -4.40 -18.40 26.89
C ARG A 221 -3.66 -17.19 26.28
N TYR A 222 -3.90 -16.97 25.00
CA TYR A 222 -3.17 -15.94 24.25
C TYR A 222 -4.08 -14.85 23.73
N ALA A 223 -3.65 -13.60 23.85
CA ALA A 223 -4.15 -12.48 23.05
C ALA A 223 -3.16 -12.21 21.92
N VAL A 224 -3.63 -12.22 20.69
CA VAL A 224 -2.81 -11.93 19.50
C VAL A 224 -3.26 -10.62 18.88
N ILE A 225 -2.45 -9.58 18.99
CA ILE A 225 -2.73 -8.27 18.38
C ILE A 225 -2.02 -8.23 17.03
N VAL A 226 -2.77 -7.98 15.96
CA VAL A 226 -2.26 -7.95 14.59
C VAL A 226 -2.38 -6.56 14.01
N ASP A 227 -1.25 -5.94 13.68
CA ASP A 227 -1.23 -4.67 12.96
C ASP A 227 -1.30 -4.93 11.45
N GLU A 228 -2.00 -4.05 10.72
CA GLU A 228 -2.26 -4.14 9.28
C GLU A 228 -2.82 -5.51 8.86
N ALA A 229 -3.86 -5.95 9.57
CA ALA A 229 -4.47 -7.28 9.44
C ALA A 229 -4.95 -7.65 8.02
N HIS A 230 -5.09 -6.69 7.12
CA HIS A 230 -5.41 -6.93 5.71
C HIS A 230 -4.30 -7.64 4.92
N SER A 231 -3.04 -7.58 5.37
CA SER A 231 -1.88 -8.18 4.70
C SER A 231 -1.54 -9.59 5.21
N SER A 232 -1.75 -9.84 6.52
CA SER A 232 -1.20 -10.99 7.23
C SER A 232 -2.13 -12.20 7.34
N GLN A 233 -3.39 -12.11 6.92
CA GLN A 233 -4.49 -12.95 7.39
C GLN A 233 -4.91 -14.10 6.47
N GLY A 234 -4.17 -14.44 5.46
CA GLY A 234 -4.66 -15.41 4.49
C GLY A 234 -3.72 -16.55 4.15
N GLY A 235 -2.65 -16.73 4.89
CA GLY A 235 -1.60 -17.65 4.51
C GLY A 235 -1.37 -18.78 5.49
N GLU A 236 -0.55 -19.72 5.06
CA GLU A 236 -0.02 -20.83 5.87
C GLU A 236 0.62 -20.35 7.17
N THR A 237 1.24 -19.18 7.15
CA THR A 237 1.92 -18.59 8.31
C THR A 237 0.98 -18.25 9.49
N ALA A 238 -0.25 -17.78 9.20
CA ALA A 238 -1.26 -17.59 10.26
C ALA A 238 -1.79 -18.91 10.80
N THR A 239 -1.88 -19.94 9.94
CA THR A 239 -2.22 -21.31 10.34
C THR A 239 -1.11 -21.90 11.22
N GLU A 240 0.17 -21.67 10.89
CA GLU A 240 1.30 -22.10 11.71
C GLU A 240 1.30 -21.40 13.09
N LEU A 241 1.00 -20.10 13.17
CA LEU A 241 0.83 -19.41 14.44
C LEU A 241 -0.21 -20.12 15.33
N LYS A 242 -1.40 -20.38 14.79
CA LYS A 242 -2.45 -21.12 15.50
C LYS A 242 -1.98 -22.50 15.93
N GLY A 243 -1.30 -23.23 15.05
CA GLY A 243 -0.76 -24.55 15.33
C GLY A 243 0.25 -24.58 16.44
N VAL A 244 1.07 -23.54 16.61
CA VAL A 244 2.02 -23.41 17.73
C VAL A 244 1.29 -23.11 19.03
N LEU A 245 0.43 -22.08 19.01
CA LEU A 245 -0.21 -21.56 20.25
C LEU A 245 -1.32 -22.47 20.80
N ALA A 246 -1.93 -23.31 19.95
CA ALA A 246 -3.00 -24.23 20.34
C ALA A 246 -2.61 -25.71 20.22
N ALA A 247 -1.33 -26.03 20.08
CA ALA A 247 -0.84 -27.38 19.80
C ALA A 247 -1.43 -28.49 20.73
N ALA A 248 -1.49 -28.24 22.02
CA ALA A 248 -2.03 -29.21 23.00
C ALA A 248 -3.54 -29.43 22.81
N ALA A 249 -4.32 -28.37 22.61
CA ALA A 249 -5.76 -28.47 22.43
C ALA A 249 -6.10 -29.18 21.11
N ILE A 250 -5.42 -28.82 20.02
CA ILE A 250 -5.59 -29.45 18.70
C ILE A 250 -5.30 -30.94 18.75
N LYS A 251 -4.22 -31.33 19.43
CA LYS A 251 -3.81 -32.74 19.58
C LYS A 251 -4.83 -33.56 20.37
N GLU A 252 -5.34 -33.03 21.48
CA GLU A 252 -6.34 -33.69 22.31
C GLU A 252 -7.67 -33.87 21.56
N GLU A 253 -8.17 -32.80 20.90
CA GLU A 253 -9.40 -32.83 20.14
C GLU A 253 -9.36 -33.82 18.97
N ALA A 254 -8.28 -33.77 18.18
CA ALA A 254 -8.10 -34.69 17.05
C ALA A 254 -7.97 -36.14 17.50
N LYS A 255 -7.25 -36.38 18.60
CA LYS A 255 -7.09 -37.74 19.17
C LYS A 255 -8.43 -38.30 19.70
N ALA A 256 -9.15 -37.49 20.47
CA ALA A 256 -10.45 -37.89 20.99
C ALA A 256 -11.44 -38.25 19.88
N LYS A 257 -11.46 -37.48 18.79
CA LYS A 257 -12.30 -37.76 17.62
C LYS A 257 -11.85 -38.98 16.87
N ALA A 258 -10.57 -39.14 16.60
CA ALA A 258 -10.01 -40.31 15.92
C ALA A 258 -10.27 -41.60 16.71
N GLU A 259 -10.12 -41.60 18.03
CA GLU A 259 -10.42 -42.73 18.90
C GLU A 259 -11.91 -43.08 18.92
N ALA A 260 -12.79 -42.06 18.94
CA ALA A 260 -14.22 -42.24 18.89
C ALA A 260 -14.72 -42.86 17.57
N GLU A 261 -14.10 -42.52 16.47
CA GLU A 261 -14.47 -42.99 15.14
C GLU A 261 -13.63 -44.19 14.66
N GLY A 262 -12.62 -44.61 15.44
CA GLY A 262 -11.74 -45.73 15.10
C GLY A 262 -10.86 -45.46 13.87
N LEU A 263 -10.42 -44.21 13.68
CA LEU A 263 -9.70 -43.79 12.48
C LEU A 263 -8.20 -44.15 12.55
N PRO A 264 -7.55 -44.38 11.40
CA PRO A 264 -6.12 -44.65 11.35
C PRO A 264 -5.28 -43.37 11.62
N ASP A 265 -4.03 -43.55 12.04
CA ASP A 265 -3.11 -42.46 12.45
C ASP A 265 -3.01 -41.31 11.45
N TYR A 266 -3.05 -41.57 10.14
CA TYR A 266 -2.96 -40.50 9.13
C TYR A 266 -4.23 -39.66 9.08
N GLU A 267 -5.39 -40.19 9.42
CA GLU A 267 -6.63 -39.42 9.53
C GLU A 267 -6.67 -38.58 10.80
N GLU A 268 -6.05 -39.01 11.89
CA GLU A 268 -5.82 -38.14 13.06
C GLU A 268 -4.98 -36.93 12.68
N GLU A 269 -3.94 -37.07 11.84
CA GLU A 269 -3.14 -35.96 11.36
C GLU A 269 -3.94 -35.03 10.41
N ILE A 270 -4.89 -35.55 9.63
CA ILE A 270 -5.83 -34.74 8.83
C ILE A 270 -6.71 -33.91 9.75
N LEU A 271 -7.29 -34.51 10.80
CA LEU A 271 -8.12 -33.81 11.78
C LEU A 271 -7.33 -32.71 12.48
N LYS A 272 -6.05 -32.96 12.83
CA LYS A 272 -5.15 -31.93 13.38
C LYS A 272 -4.95 -30.78 12.38
N ALA A 273 -4.74 -31.06 11.10
CA ALA A 273 -4.56 -30.04 10.09
C ALA A 273 -5.82 -29.18 9.88
N MET A 274 -7.01 -29.79 9.95
CA MET A 274 -8.30 -29.09 9.88
C MET A 274 -8.52 -28.22 11.12
N ALA A 275 -8.34 -28.79 12.32
CA ALA A 275 -8.49 -28.06 13.59
C ALA A 275 -7.55 -26.84 13.67
N LYS A 276 -6.32 -26.96 13.16
CA LYS A 276 -5.31 -25.90 13.12
C LYS A 276 -5.78 -24.67 12.32
N ARG A 277 -6.63 -24.85 11.30
CA ARG A 277 -7.15 -23.72 10.50
C ARG A 277 -8.32 -23.03 11.16
N GLY A 278 -9.12 -23.73 11.93
CA GLY A 278 -10.32 -23.22 12.58
C GLY A 278 -10.05 -22.15 13.65
N ARG A 279 -11.11 -21.71 14.32
CA ARG A 279 -11.02 -20.88 15.53
C ARG A 279 -10.39 -21.70 16.66
N GLN A 280 -9.52 -21.04 17.41
CA GLN A 280 -8.86 -21.67 18.56
C GLN A 280 -9.48 -21.14 19.86
N PRO A 281 -9.98 -22.00 20.75
CA PRO A 281 -10.66 -21.57 21.98
C PRO A 281 -9.72 -20.88 22.98
N ASN A 282 -8.41 -21.09 22.85
CA ASN A 282 -7.39 -20.50 23.72
C ASN A 282 -6.70 -19.27 23.12
N ILE A 283 -7.20 -18.74 21.99
CA ILE A 283 -6.61 -17.56 21.32
C ILE A 283 -7.71 -16.54 21.00
N SER A 284 -7.52 -15.29 21.43
CA SER A 284 -8.28 -14.15 20.96
C SER A 284 -7.44 -13.29 20.03
N PHE A 285 -7.98 -12.91 18.87
CA PHE A 285 -7.33 -12.01 17.94
C PHE A 285 -7.90 -10.59 18.05
N PHE A 286 -7.00 -9.61 18.08
CA PHE A 286 -7.29 -8.19 18.03
C PHE A 286 -6.67 -7.61 16.76
N ALA A 287 -7.44 -7.54 15.69
CA ALA A 287 -7.00 -7.19 14.35
C ALA A 287 -7.20 -5.71 14.07
N PHE A 288 -6.13 -4.95 13.83
CA PHE A 288 -6.16 -3.53 13.48
C PHE A 288 -5.89 -3.33 12.00
N THR A 289 -6.74 -2.55 11.32
CA THR A 289 -6.51 -2.16 9.93
C THR A 289 -7.30 -0.89 9.57
N ALA A 290 -6.83 -0.13 8.59
CA ALA A 290 -7.60 0.95 7.98
C ALA A 290 -8.48 0.45 6.81
N THR A 291 -8.09 -0.65 6.18
CA THR A 291 -8.66 -1.15 4.94
C THR A 291 -8.96 -2.64 5.05
N PRO A 292 -10.00 -3.04 5.81
CA PRO A 292 -10.33 -4.45 5.94
C PRO A 292 -10.78 -5.04 4.60
N LYS A 293 -10.24 -6.19 4.26
CA LYS A 293 -10.71 -7.00 3.12
C LYS A 293 -11.93 -7.80 3.54
N TYR A 294 -12.68 -8.31 2.57
CA TYR A 294 -13.77 -9.26 2.79
C TYR A 294 -13.39 -10.35 3.81
N LYS A 295 -12.26 -11.02 3.58
CA LYS A 295 -11.74 -12.05 4.47
C LYS A 295 -11.43 -11.56 5.88
N THR A 296 -10.94 -10.33 6.04
CA THR A 296 -10.62 -9.74 7.34
C THR A 296 -11.90 -9.51 8.15
N LEU A 297 -12.96 -9.05 7.48
CA LEU A 297 -14.28 -8.88 8.09
C LEU A 297 -14.87 -10.22 8.53
N GLU A 298 -14.84 -11.25 7.68
CA GLU A 298 -15.39 -12.58 8.00
C GLU A 298 -14.63 -13.27 9.16
N VAL A 299 -13.31 -13.13 9.24
CA VAL A 299 -12.50 -13.81 10.27
C VAL A 299 -12.54 -13.09 11.61
N PHE A 300 -12.54 -11.75 11.62
CA PHE A 300 -12.38 -10.93 12.84
C PHE A 300 -13.58 -10.07 13.15
N GLY A 301 -14.47 -9.83 12.20
CA GLY A 301 -15.70 -9.08 12.41
C GLY A 301 -16.66 -9.80 13.36
N GLN A 302 -17.53 -9.03 13.99
CA GLN A 302 -18.61 -9.53 14.81
C GLN A 302 -19.95 -9.37 14.08
N PRO A 303 -20.95 -10.26 14.30
CA PRO A 303 -22.24 -10.13 13.67
C PRO A 303 -22.89 -8.78 14.00
N GLY A 304 -23.25 -8.04 12.95
CA GLY A 304 -24.04 -6.82 13.05
C GLY A 304 -25.54 -7.09 13.20
N PRO A 305 -26.38 -6.02 13.26
CA PRO A 305 -27.82 -6.13 13.31
C PRO A 305 -28.44 -6.89 12.14
N ASP A 306 -27.80 -6.85 10.98
CA ASP A 306 -28.20 -7.56 9.74
C ASP A 306 -27.59 -8.97 9.65
N GLY A 307 -26.87 -9.43 10.68
CA GLY A 307 -26.14 -10.70 10.72
C GLY A 307 -24.83 -10.72 9.92
N LYS A 308 -24.50 -9.65 9.19
CA LYS A 308 -23.24 -9.56 8.47
C LYS A 308 -22.09 -9.16 9.40
N PRO A 309 -20.85 -9.61 9.10
CA PRO A 309 -19.70 -9.26 9.90
C PRO A 309 -19.37 -7.76 9.79
N GLN A 310 -19.17 -7.11 10.93
CA GLN A 310 -18.81 -5.70 11.05
C GLN A 310 -17.65 -5.50 12.04
N PRO A 311 -16.92 -4.37 11.95
CA PRO A 311 -15.90 -4.03 12.93
C PRO A 311 -16.48 -3.90 14.35
N PHE A 312 -15.75 -4.35 15.35
CA PHE A 312 -16.08 -4.14 16.77
C PHE A 312 -15.96 -2.65 17.16
N HIS A 313 -14.97 -1.97 16.59
CA HIS A 313 -14.79 -0.52 16.78
C HIS A 313 -14.41 0.14 15.45
N LEU A 314 -15.05 1.27 15.19
CA LEU A 314 -14.87 2.06 13.98
C LEU A 314 -14.38 3.47 14.31
N TYR A 315 -13.32 3.92 13.63
CA TYR A 315 -12.95 5.32 13.46
C TYR A 315 -12.69 5.53 11.98
N SER A 316 -13.71 6.00 11.26
CA SER A 316 -13.75 6.05 9.80
C SER A 316 -12.77 7.06 9.21
N MET A 317 -12.49 6.95 7.92
CA MET A 317 -11.71 7.95 7.19
C MET A 317 -12.47 9.28 7.15
N ARG A 318 -13.81 9.23 6.93
CA ARG A 318 -14.67 10.40 6.95
C ARG A 318 -14.57 11.16 8.28
N GLN A 319 -14.79 10.46 9.41
CA GLN A 319 -14.69 11.10 10.73
C GLN A 319 -13.31 11.72 10.95
N ALA A 320 -12.25 11.02 10.57
CA ALA A 320 -10.89 11.52 10.75
C ALA A 320 -10.57 12.76 9.88
N ILE A 321 -11.16 12.86 8.67
CA ILE A 321 -11.05 14.04 7.80
C ILE A 321 -11.88 15.18 8.38
N ASP A 322 -13.15 14.93 8.71
CA ASP A 322 -14.07 15.95 9.24
C ASP A 322 -13.54 16.55 10.56
N GLU A 323 -12.91 15.77 11.40
CA GLU A 323 -12.22 16.21 12.62
C GLU A 323 -10.89 16.95 12.35
N GLY A 324 -10.42 17.03 11.11
CA GLY A 324 -9.09 17.57 10.77
C GLY A 324 -7.93 16.80 11.37
N PHE A 325 -8.17 15.54 11.71
CA PHE A 325 -7.16 14.65 12.28
C PHE A 325 -6.19 14.13 11.23
N ILE A 326 -6.71 13.87 10.05
CA ILE A 326 -5.99 13.60 8.81
C ILE A 326 -6.45 14.58 7.73
N LEU A 327 -5.62 14.80 6.74
CA LEU A 327 -5.97 15.60 5.58
C LEU A 327 -6.64 14.72 4.52
N ASP A 328 -7.59 15.31 3.78
CA ASP A 328 -8.14 14.69 2.59
C ASP A 328 -7.10 14.69 1.47
N VAL A 329 -6.67 13.50 1.05
CA VAL A 329 -5.64 13.32 0.03
C VAL A 329 -6.18 13.45 -1.39
N LEU A 330 -7.50 13.47 -1.55
CA LEU A 330 -8.19 13.56 -2.84
C LEU A 330 -8.66 14.97 -3.17
N GLN A 331 -8.49 15.94 -2.27
CA GLN A 331 -8.93 17.31 -2.42
C GLN A 331 -8.27 18.02 -3.61
N ASN A 332 -6.97 17.80 -3.83
CA ASN A 332 -6.25 18.38 -4.95
C ASN A 332 -5.64 17.27 -5.80
N TYR A 333 -6.39 16.83 -6.79
CA TYR A 333 -6.01 15.71 -7.66
C TYR A 333 -5.91 16.20 -9.11
N THR A 334 -4.72 16.06 -9.69
CA THR A 334 -4.46 16.44 -11.10
C THR A 334 -4.07 15.22 -11.89
N THR A 335 -4.74 15.01 -13.02
CA THR A 335 -4.48 13.91 -13.94
C THR A 335 -3.83 14.38 -15.23
N TYR A 336 -2.82 13.63 -15.64
CA TYR A 336 -2.16 13.77 -16.93
C TYR A 336 -2.38 12.52 -17.78
N LYS A 337 -2.58 12.68 -19.07
CA LYS A 337 -2.67 11.57 -20.01
C LYS A 337 -1.53 11.62 -21.01
N THR A 338 -0.92 10.47 -21.23
CA THR A 338 0.13 10.27 -22.21
C THR A 338 -0.52 9.89 -23.54
N TYR A 339 -0.22 10.64 -24.59
CA TYR A 339 -0.57 10.33 -25.96
C TYR A 339 0.70 10.00 -26.73
N TYR A 340 0.67 8.93 -27.51
CA TYR A 340 1.82 8.53 -28.31
C TYR A 340 1.40 7.83 -29.60
N ARG A 341 2.30 7.82 -30.56
CA ARG A 341 2.14 7.07 -31.79
C ARG A 341 3.40 6.26 -32.05
N LEU A 342 3.23 4.96 -32.27
CA LEU A 342 4.29 4.03 -32.58
C LEU A 342 4.31 3.75 -34.09
N ILE A 343 5.47 3.43 -34.62
CA ILE A 343 5.65 2.91 -35.97
C ILE A 343 6.47 1.62 -35.90
N LYS A 344 6.18 0.72 -36.82
CA LYS A 344 6.98 -0.49 -37.00
C LYS A 344 8.27 -0.14 -37.73
N SER A 345 9.41 -0.52 -37.19
CA SER A 345 10.75 -0.24 -37.74
C SER A 345 11.30 -1.36 -38.60
N ILE A 346 10.73 -2.56 -38.54
CA ILE A 346 11.16 -3.74 -39.29
C ILE A 346 10.27 -3.98 -40.53
N GLU A 347 10.81 -4.60 -41.55
CA GLU A 347 10.07 -4.94 -42.78
C GLU A 347 9.09 -6.09 -42.57
N ASP A 348 9.45 -7.08 -41.74
CA ASP A 348 8.64 -8.23 -41.42
C ASP A 348 7.45 -7.84 -40.52
N ASP A 349 6.32 -8.54 -40.63
CA ASP A 349 5.12 -8.35 -39.81
C ASP A 349 4.79 -9.63 -39.01
N PRO A 350 5.53 -9.89 -37.93
CA PRO A 350 5.36 -11.11 -37.15
C PRO A 350 4.00 -11.13 -36.46
N LYS A 351 3.38 -12.32 -36.42
CA LYS A 351 2.22 -12.53 -35.53
C LYS A 351 2.65 -12.60 -34.09
N VAL A 352 1.99 -11.83 -33.24
CA VAL A 352 2.31 -11.68 -31.82
C VAL A 352 1.06 -11.92 -30.97
N ASP A 353 1.25 -12.47 -29.77
CA ASP A 353 0.19 -12.53 -28.78
C ASP A 353 -0.19 -11.11 -28.35
N LYS A 354 -1.41 -10.71 -28.66
CA LYS A 354 -1.92 -9.34 -28.46
C LYS A 354 -1.76 -8.85 -27.03
N ARG A 355 -1.95 -9.72 -26.02
CA ARG A 355 -1.83 -9.33 -24.61
C ARG A 355 -0.37 -9.20 -24.17
N LYS A 356 0.47 -10.16 -24.57
CA LYS A 356 1.89 -10.16 -24.17
C LYS A 356 2.64 -9.05 -24.90
N ALA A 357 2.44 -8.92 -26.22
CA ALA A 357 3.04 -7.85 -27.00
C ALA A 357 2.52 -6.46 -26.59
N GLY A 358 1.21 -6.33 -26.32
CA GLY A 358 0.65 -5.08 -25.77
C GLY A 358 1.28 -4.67 -24.44
N ARG A 359 1.57 -5.62 -23.54
CA ARG A 359 2.29 -5.33 -22.28
C ARG A 359 3.75 -4.95 -22.53
N ALA A 360 4.42 -5.60 -23.47
CA ALA A 360 5.81 -5.28 -23.82
C ALA A 360 5.90 -3.89 -24.44
N LEU A 361 4.99 -3.54 -25.36
CA LEU A 361 4.91 -2.18 -25.95
C LEU A 361 4.55 -1.11 -24.90
N ALA A 362 3.64 -1.41 -23.98
CA ALA A 362 3.34 -0.50 -22.86
C ALA A 362 4.55 -0.30 -21.94
N ARG A 363 5.34 -1.36 -21.70
CA ARG A 363 6.60 -1.28 -20.95
C ARG A 363 7.66 -0.47 -21.72
N PHE A 364 7.83 -0.71 -23.01
CA PHE A 364 8.70 0.07 -23.88
C PHE A 364 8.37 1.56 -23.76
N MET A 365 7.11 1.93 -23.96
CA MET A 365 6.67 3.32 -23.82
C MET A 365 6.89 3.91 -22.43
N SER A 366 6.63 3.15 -21.38
CA SER A 366 6.78 3.65 -20.01
C SER A 366 8.24 3.92 -19.61
N LEU A 367 9.19 3.15 -20.18
CA LEU A 367 10.62 3.30 -19.95
C LEU A 367 11.31 4.20 -21.00
N HIS A 368 10.59 4.60 -22.04
CA HIS A 368 11.17 5.42 -23.13
C HIS A 368 11.75 6.73 -22.58
N PRO A 369 12.99 7.12 -22.97
CA PRO A 369 13.66 8.32 -22.44
C PRO A 369 12.83 9.59 -22.54
N HIS A 370 12.11 9.81 -23.63
CA HIS A 370 11.23 10.97 -23.78
C HIS A 370 10.08 11.00 -22.75
N ASN A 371 9.47 9.84 -22.48
CA ASN A 371 8.41 9.75 -21.48
C ASN A 371 8.95 10.08 -20.07
N ILE A 372 10.08 9.50 -19.70
CA ILE A 372 10.74 9.76 -18.42
C ILE A 372 11.15 11.24 -18.30
N ALA A 373 11.74 11.81 -19.35
CA ALA A 373 12.21 13.20 -19.36
C ALA A 373 11.05 14.21 -19.21
N GLN A 374 9.99 14.07 -20.00
CA GLN A 374 8.83 14.98 -19.91
C GLN A 374 8.11 14.90 -18.57
N LYS A 375 7.89 13.68 -18.04
CA LYS A 375 7.29 13.53 -16.70
C LYS A 375 8.21 14.09 -15.62
N THR A 376 9.52 13.91 -15.73
CA THR A 376 10.50 14.50 -14.80
C THR A 376 10.42 16.02 -14.81
N GLU A 377 10.39 16.64 -15.97
CA GLU A 377 10.23 18.09 -16.10
C GLU A 377 8.97 18.58 -15.39
N VAL A 378 7.80 17.98 -15.67
CA VAL A 378 6.55 18.35 -15.01
C VAL A 378 6.65 18.21 -13.49
N MET A 379 7.23 17.10 -12.99
CA MET A 379 7.34 16.86 -11.55
C MET A 379 8.31 17.84 -10.88
N VAL A 380 9.46 18.12 -11.46
CA VAL A 380 10.47 19.03 -10.89
C VAL A 380 9.97 20.47 -10.91
N GLU A 381 9.37 20.93 -12.03
CA GLU A 381 8.85 22.28 -12.13
C GLU A 381 7.65 22.49 -11.21
N HIS A 382 6.70 21.53 -11.15
CA HIS A 382 5.62 21.58 -10.18
C HIS A 382 6.15 21.63 -8.75
N PHE A 383 7.15 20.81 -8.40
CA PHE A 383 7.75 20.85 -7.08
C PHE A 383 8.32 22.24 -6.77
N ARG A 384 9.04 22.80 -7.71
CA ARG A 384 9.74 24.09 -7.58
C ARG A 384 8.79 25.27 -7.45
N HIS A 385 7.75 25.31 -8.30
CA HIS A 385 6.82 26.45 -8.33
C HIS A 385 5.73 26.34 -7.27
N PHE A 386 5.36 25.16 -6.85
CA PHE A 386 4.23 24.92 -5.95
C PHE A 386 4.64 24.30 -4.61
N THR A 387 5.17 23.07 -4.64
CA THR A 387 5.36 22.26 -3.42
C THR A 387 6.40 22.83 -2.48
N MET A 388 7.56 23.25 -3.00
CA MET A 388 8.69 23.67 -2.15
C MET A 388 8.38 24.88 -1.25
N HIS A 389 7.37 25.66 -1.57
CA HIS A 389 6.95 26.84 -0.81
C HIS A 389 5.95 26.50 0.31
N ARG A 390 5.38 25.29 0.29
CA ARG A 390 4.43 24.83 1.31
C ARG A 390 5.14 24.48 2.62
N ILE A 391 4.36 24.46 3.70
CA ILE A 391 4.83 24.12 5.06
C ILE A 391 6.03 25.00 5.48
N GLY A 392 6.01 26.29 5.13
CA GLY A 392 7.11 27.23 5.43
C GLY A 392 8.43 26.85 4.74
N GLY A 393 8.37 26.34 3.53
CA GLY A 393 9.53 25.92 2.74
C GLY A 393 10.09 24.53 3.11
N LYS A 394 9.35 23.72 3.85
CA LYS A 394 9.77 22.38 4.30
C LYS A 394 9.03 21.22 3.66
N ALA A 395 8.10 21.51 2.75
CA ALA A 395 7.29 20.50 2.10
C ALA A 395 8.17 19.54 1.27
N LYS A 396 7.79 18.28 1.28
CA LYS A 396 8.46 17.19 0.58
C LYS A 396 7.54 16.53 -0.42
N ALA A 397 8.11 15.88 -1.42
CA ALA A 397 7.36 15.11 -2.40
C ALA A 397 7.83 13.66 -2.47
N MET A 398 6.92 12.78 -2.92
CA MET A 398 7.19 11.38 -3.22
C MET A 398 6.81 11.08 -4.67
N VAL A 399 7.67 10.39 -5.39
CA VAL A 399 7.41 9.86 -6.74
C VAL A 399 7.18 8.36 -6.63
N VAL A 400 5.98 7.91 -6.93
CA VAL A 400 5.60 6.49 -6.89
C VAL A 400 5.74 5.89 -8.28
N THR A 401 6.66 4.96 -8.46
CA THR A 401 6.99 4.37 -9.74
C THR A 401 6.48 2.95 -9.89
N SER A 402 6.25 2.53 -11.13
CA SER A 402 5.69 1.22 -11.46
C SER A 402 6.65 0.05 -11.24
N SER A 403 7.97 0.28 -11.29
CA SER A 403 8.97 -0.75 -11.03
C SER A 403 10.28 -0.16 -10.48
N ARG A 404 11.16 -1.03 -10.00
CA ARG A 404 12.50 -0.65 -9.54
C ARG A 404 13.33 -0.01 -10.64
N LEU A 405 13.24 -0.51 -11.88
CA LEU A 405 13.93 0.06 -13.03
C LEU A 405 13.42 1.48 -13.33
N HIS A 406 12.10 1.71 -13.26
CA HIS A 406 11.55 3.07 -13.38
C HIS A 406 12.12 4.01 -12.30
N ALA A 407 12.21 3.55 -11.05
CA ALA A 407 12.80 4.37 -9.99
C ALA A 407 14.27 4.74 -10.26
N VAL A 408 15.05 3.81 -10.82
CA VAL A 408 16.44 4.06 -11.26
C VAL A 408 16.49 5.09 -12.38
N LYS A 409 15.72 4.89 -13.46
CA LYS A 409 15.67 5.80 -14.61
C LYS A 409 15.19 7.20 -14.21
N TYR A 410 14.14 7.30 -13.41
CA TYR A 410 13.68 8.59 -12.88
C TYR A 410 14.72 9.27 -12.01
N LYS A 411 15.41 8.54 -11.11
CA LYS A 411 16.47 9.14 -10.28
C LYS A 411 17.57 9.74 -11.14
N GLN A 412 18.02 9.03 -12.17
CA GLN A 412 19.03 9.51 -13.11
C GLN A 412 18.57 10.76 -13.85
N GLU A 413 17.33 10.75 -14.37
CA GLU A 413 16.80 11.88 -15.13
C GLU A 413 16.50 13.10 -14.23
N PHE A 414 15.99 12.89 -12.99
CA PHE A 414 15.86 13.97 -12.00
C PHE A 414 17.21 14.65 -11.73
N ASP A 415 18.27 13.87 -11.45
CA ASP A 415 19.59 14.41 -11.16
C ASP A 415 20.15 15.17 -12.38
N LYS A 416 19.98 14.61 -13.58
CA LYS A 416 20.40 15.24 -14.85
C LYS A 416 19.65 16.56 -15.07
N TYR A 417 18.31 16.55 -14.96
CA TYR A 417 17.48 17.74 -15.18
C TYR A 417 17.81 18.85 -14.18
N ILE A 418 17.87 18.52 -12.87
CA ILE A 418 18.22 19.47 -11.81
C ILE A 418 19.61 20.09 -12.06
N ALA A 419 20.59 19.27 -12.45
CA ALA A 419 21.95 19.75 -12.75
C ALA A 419 21.97 20.63 -14.01
N THR A 420 21.29 20.26 -15.08
CA THR A 420 21.22 21.01 -16.33
C THR A 420 20.57 22.38 -16.13
N LYS A 421 19.51 22.45 -15.30
CA LYS A 421 18.85 23.73 -14.97
C LYS A 421 19.56 24.52 -13.87
N GLY A 422 20.61 23.95 -13.23
CA GLY A 422 21.35 24.63 -12.17
C GLY A 422 20.56 24.81 -10.87
N TYR A 423 19.55 23.99 -10.60
CA TYR A 423 18.73 24.10 -9.39
C TYR A 423 19.47 23.61 -8.15
N THR A 424 19.61 24.46 -7.14
CA THR A 424 20.40 24.17 -5.92
C THR A 424 19.56 23.72 -4.73
N GLY A 425 18.26 23.97 -4.75
CA GLY A 425 17.34 23.72 -3.61
C GLY A 425 16.62 22.37 -3.63
N ILE A 426 16.91 21.49 -4.58
CA ILE A 426 16.22 20.21 -4.76
C ILE A 426 17.24 19.10 -4.78
N LYS A 427 17.16 18.18 -3.83
CA LYS A 427 17.92 16.92 -3.81
C LYS A 427 16.99 15.74 -3.69
N THR A 428 17.31 14.67 -4.39
CA THR A 428 16.51 13.48 -4.49
C THR A 428 17.12 12.29 -3.78
N LEU A 429 16.27 11.41 -3.22
CA LEU A 429 16.63 10.07 -2.78
C LEU A 429 15.80 9.04 -3.54
N VAL A 430 16.32 7.83 -3.68
CA VAL A 430 15.57 6.71 -4.27
C VAL A 430 15.47 5.55 -3.27
N ALA A 431 14.33 4.85 -3.26
CA ALA A 431 14.09 3.73 -2.36
C ALA A 431 13.48 2.54 -3.10
N PHE A 432 14.21 1.43 -3.09
CA PHE A 432 13.77 0.14 -3.63
C PHE A 432 14.51 -1.01 -2.93
N SER A 433 14.03 -2.25 -3.09
CA SER A 433 14.65 -3.42 -2.47
C SER A 433 15.45 -4.23 -3.48
N GLY A 434 16.59 -4.76 -3.04
CA GLY A 434 17.45 -5.62 -3.86
C GLY A 434 18.29 -4.86 -4.89
N THR A 435 18.74 -5.57 -5.91
CA THR A 435 19.58 -5.07 -7.01
C THR A 435 18.75 -4.94 -8.31
N VAL A 436 19.07 -3.97 -9.12
CA VAL A 436 18.42 -3.71 -10.42
C VAL A 436 19.48 -3.71 -11.51
N ALA A 437 19.31 -4.60 -12.49
CA ALA A 437 20.08 -4.56 -13.74
C ALA A 437 19.34 -3.67 -14.76
N ASP A 438 20.08 -2.87 -15.48
CA ASP A 438 19.55 -2.01 -16.53
C ASP A 438 19.83 -2.66 -17.89
N PRO A 439 18.81 -3.01 -18.67
CA PRO A 439 19.00 -3.57 -20.01
C PRO A 439 19.80 -2.65 -20.94
N ASP A 440 19.64 -1.32 -20.82
CA ASP A 440 20.34 -0.32 -21.64
C ASP A 440 21.81 -0.14 -21.23
N ALA A 441 22.21 -0.69 -20.08
CA ALA A 441 23.59 -0.64 -19.57
C ALA A 441 24.04 -2.04 -19.11
N PRO A 442 24.30 -2.98 -20.02
CA PRO A 442 24.67 -4.35 -19.68
C PRO A 442 25.89 -4.40 -18.74
N GLY A 443 25.77 -5.15 -17.64
CA GLY A 443 26.82 -5.32 -16.64
C GLY A 443 26.83 -4.24 -15.54
N VAL A 444 25.91 -3.26 -15.58
CA VAL A 444 25.74 -2.28 -14.51
C VAL A 444 24.59 -2.71 -13.61
N GLU A 445 24.87 -2.81 -12.32
CA GLU A 445 23.87 -3.11 -11.30
C GLU A 445 23.69 -1.92 -10.35
N TYR A 446 22.42 -1.56 -10.12
CA TYR A 446 22.07 -0.47 -9.23
C TYR A 446 21.53 -1.00 -7.90
N THR A 447 22.01 -0.43 -6.81
CA THR A 447 21.50 -0.69 -5.45
C THR A 447 21.05 0.62 -4.81
N GLU A 448 20.09 0.55 -3.90
CA GLU A 448 19.60 1.74 -3.20
C GLU A 448 20.73 2.56 -2.54
N PRO A 449 21.66 1.96 -1.74
CA PRO A 449 22.77 2.71 -1.17
C PRO A 449 23.75 3.27 -2.23
N GLY A 450 23.96 2.53 -3.33
CA GLY A 450 24.85 2.96 -4.43
C GLY A 450 24.34 4.18 -5.18
N MET A 451 23.02 4.38 -5.23
CA MET A 451 22.39 5.53 -5.87
C MET A 451 22.16 6.72 -4.92
N ASN A 452 22.21 6.50 -3.60
CA ASN A 452 22.01 7.54 -2.59
C ASN A 452 23.35 7.92 -1.95
N ILE A 453 24.03 8.88 -2.57
CA ILE A 453 25.34 9.36 -2.10
C ILE A 453 25.16 10.75 -1.48
N ASP A 454 25.67 10.96 -0.27
CA ASP A 454 25.64 12.24 0.40
C ASP A 454 26.69 13.22 -0.17
N THR A 455 26.65 14.49 0.27
CA THR A 455 27.58 15.53 -0.17
C THR A 455 29.05 15.28 0.16
N ARG A 456 29.34 14.28 1.02
CA ARG A 456 30.68 13.84 1.37
C ARG A 456 31.13 12.61 0.57
N GLY A 457 30.36 12.16 -0.39
CA GLY A 457 30.63 10.95 -1.18
C GLY A 457 30.34 9.63 -0.46
N ARG A 458 29.65 9.65 0.69
CA ARG A 458 29.31 8.47 1.46
C ARG A 458 27.94 7.92 1.04
N GLN A 459 27.83 6.62 0.90
CA GLN A 459 26.55 5.94 0.66
C GLN A 459 25.64 6.06 1.89
N ILE A 460 24.36 6.34 1.64
CA ILE A 460 23.32 6.38 2.67
C ILE A 460 22.77 4.96 2.83
N GLY A 461 22.91 4.40 4.02
CA GLY A 461 22.46 3.05 4.35
C GLY A 461 20.94 2.92 4.38
N LEU A 462 20.43 1.70 4.16
CA LEU A 462 19.00 1.39 4.12
C LEU A 462 18.22 1.87 5.36
N LYS A 463 18.84 1.80 6.55
CA LYS A 463 18.23 2.22 7.82
C LYS A 463 18.31 3.74 8.03
N GLU A 464 19.29 4.41 7.42
CA GLU A 464 19.49 5.87 7.53
C GLU A 464 18.57 6.67 6.61
N LEU A 465 18.08 6.07 5.52
CA LEU A 465 17.34 6.77 4.47
C LEU A 465 16.09 7.52 4.98
N PRO A 466 15.22 6.95 5.83
CA PRO A 466 14.07 7.67 6.39
C PRO A 466 14.48 8.90 7.22
N GLU A 467 15.54 8.77 8.04
CA GLU A 467 16.06 9.86 8.86
C GLU A 467 16.68 10.96 7.98
N ARG A 468 17.43 10.57 6.96
CA ARG A 468 18.03 11.51 5.98
C ARG A 468 16.95 12.24 5.19
N PHE A 469 15.91 11.55 4.74
CA PHE A 469 14.78 12.19 4.06
C PHE A 469 14.01 13.15 4.98
N ALA A 470 14.00 12.92 6.29
CA ALA A 470 13.35 13.82 7.24
C ALA A 470 14.12 15.15 7.46
N THR A 471 15.39 15.25 7.05
CA THR A 471 16.19 16.49 7.13
C THR A 471 15.82 17.48 6.01
N ASP A 472 16.21 18.74 6.17
CA ASP A 472 16.03 19.76 5.13
C ASP A 472 16.95 19.56 3.90
N GLU A 473 17.85 18.57 3.94
CA GLU A 473 18.80 18.30 2.86
C GLU A 473 18.14 17.67 1.63
N TYR A 474 17.10 16.85 1.80
CA TYR A 474 16.45 16.10 0.71
C TYR A 474 14.98 16.46 0.63
N GLN A 475 14.47 16.73 -0.58
CA GLN A 475 13.13 17.22 -0.82
C GLN A 475 12.22 16.20 -1.52
N VAL A 476 12.79 15.36 -2.39
CA VAL A 476 12.01 14.40 -3.20
C VAL A 476 12.49 12.98 -2.96
N LEU A 477 11.57 12.05 -2.74
CA LEU A 477 11.83 10.62 -2.56
C LEU A 477 11.16 9.82 -3.69
N LEU A 478 11.97 9.14 -4.51
CA LEU A 478 11.47 8.26 -5.56
C LEU A 478 11.36 6.84 -5.01
N VAL A 479 10.21 6.18 -5.17
CA VAL A 479 9.96 4.87 -4.54
C VAL A 479 9.42 3.85 -5.53
N ALA A 480 9.92 2.60 -5.41
CA ALA A 480 9.35 1.44 -6.06
C ALA A 480 8.94 0.43 -4.98
N GLU A 481 7.64 0.32 -4.71
CA GLU A 481 6.99 -0.51 -3.68
C GLU A 481 7.41 -0.24 -2.23
N LYS A 482 8.69 -0.01 -1.98
CA LYS A 482 9.21 0.38 -0.69
C LYS A 482 8.64 1.74 -0.27
N TYR A 483 8.22 1.88 0.98
CA TYR A 483 7.61 3.09 1.58
C TYR A 483 6.22 3.51 1.03
N GLN A 484 5.64 2.81 0.09
CA GLN A 484 4.23 3.00 -0.30
C GLN A 484 3.27 2.59 0.83
N THR A 485 3.72 1.70 1.71
CA THR A 485 3.03 1.34 2.94
C THR A 485 3.95 1.56 4.13
N GLY A 486 3.40 1.97 5.28
CA GLY A 486 4.12 2.05 6.55
C GLY A 486 5.14 3.18 6.71
N PHE A 487 5.26 4.08 5.76
CA PHE A 487 6.16 5.23 5.85
C PHE A 487 5.43 6.42 6.48
N ASP A 488 6.02 7.01 7.51
CA ASP A 488 5.47 8.17 8.21
C ASP A 488 6.38 9.39 8.07
N GLN A 489 5.93 10.34 7.25
CA GLN A 489 6.63 11.62 7.04
C GLN A 489 5.61 12.76 6.99
N PRO A 490 5.41 13.50 8.10
CA PRO A 490 4.42 14.56 8.17
C PRO A 490 4.61 15.71 7.18
N LEU A 491 5.86 15.97 6.77
CA LEU A 491 6.19 17.00 5.78
C LEU A 491 5.88 16.59 4.34
N LEU A 492 5.49 15.34 4.10
CA LEU A 492 5.14 14.85 2.77
C LEU A 492 3.82 15.51 2.33
N HIS A 493 3.91 16.42 1.37
CA HIS A 493 2.80 17.24 0.89
C HIS A 493 2.28 16.78 -0.48
N THR A 494 3.21 16.43 -1.38
CA THR A 494 2.88 16.12 -2.77
C THR A 494 3.25 14.69 -3.14
N MET A 495 2.41 14.02 -3.91
CA MET A 495 2.70 12.73 -4.50
C MET A 495 2.56 12.77 -6.01
N TYR A 496 3.59 12.32 -6.71
CA TYR A 496 3.61 12.11 -8.15
C TYR A 496 3.45 10.63 -8.41
N VAL A 497 2.39 10.25 -9.13
CA VAL A 497 2.01 8.84 -9.32
C VAL A 497 2.25 8.43 -10.77
N ASP A 498 3.25 7.58 -11.00
CA ASP A 498 3.50 6.92 -12.29
C ASP A 498 3.40 5.39 -12.11
N LYS A 499 2.31 4.98 -11.49
CA LYS A 499 2.00 3.58 -11.22
C LYS A 499 0.49 3.38 -11.21
N ARG A 500 0.03 2.27 -11.81
CA ARG A 500 -1.37 1.90 -11.66
C ARG A 500 -1.65 1.51 -10.20
N LEU A 501 -2.58 2.21 -9.59
CA LEU A 501 -3.06 1.99 -8.23
C LEU A 501 -4.48 1.45 -8.30
N ALA A 502 -4.77 0.36 -7.59
CA ALA A 502 -6.11 -0.23 -7.57
C ALA A 502 -6.49 -0.68 -6.16
N GLY A 503 -7.77 -0.53 -5.81
CA GLY A 503 -8.34 -0.94 -4.54
C GLY A 503 -7.52 -0.49 -3.33
N ILE A 504 -7.22 -1.40 -2.42
CA ILE A 504 -6.49 -1.12 -1.17
C ILE A 504 -5.13 -0.43 -1.41
N GLN A 505 -4.44 -0.77 -2.51
CA GLN A 505 -3.14 -0.18 -2.81
C GLN A 505 -3.22 1.33 -3.04
N ALA A 506 -4.29 1.82 -3.69
CA ALA A 506 -4.53 3.25 -3.88
C ALA A 506 -4.68 3.94 -2.51
N VAL A 507 -5.56 3.43 -1.66
CA VAL A 507 -5.80 3.99 -0.33
C VAL A 507 -4.52 4.01 0.51
N GLN A 508 -3.78 2.91 0.54
CA GLN A 508 -2.55 2.81 1.35
C GLN A 508 -1.43 3.72 0.87
N THR A 509 -1.28 3.85 -0.46
CA THR A 509 -0.22 4.67 -1.05
C THR A 509 -0.54 6.15 -0.86
N LEU A 510 -1.72 6.61 -1.26
CA LEU A 510 -2.10 8.02 -1.19
C LEU A 510 -2.25 8.51 0.25
N SER A 511 -2.72 7.66 1.17
CA SER A 511 -2.81 8.00 2.60
C SER A 511 -1.45 8.27 3.28
N ARG A 512 -0.32 8.13 2.58
CA ARG A 512 0.98 8.62 3.12
C ARG A 512 1.00 10.16 3.20
N LEU A 513 0.18 10.84 2.40
CA LEU A 513 0.06 12.30 2.42
C LEU A 513 -0.79 12.83 3.58
N ASN A 514 -1.69 12.03 4.14
CA ASN A 514 -2.75 12.50 5.03
C ASN A 514 -2.30 12.97 6.43
N ARG A 515 -1.00 12.90 6.75
CA ARG A 515 -0.47 13.32 8.05
C ARG A 515 -0.57 14.82 8.21
N THR A 516 -1.13 15.25 9.34
CA THR A 516 -1.17 16.66 9.72
C THR A 516 0.18 17.15 10.26
N HIS A 517 0.50 18.39 9.98
CA HIS A 517 1.68 19.08 10.50
C HIS A 517 1.37 20.57 10.60
N ALA A 518 2.00 21.28 11.55
CA ALA A 518 1.84 22.74 11.66
C ALA A 518 2.23 23.44 10.34
N GLY A 519 1.30 24.17 9.76
CA GLY A 519 1.46 24.86 8.46
C GLY A 519 1.22 23.96 7.24
N LYS A 520 0.72 22.74 7.42
CA LYS A 520 0.24 21.88 6.34
C LYS A 520 -1.29 21.90 6.34
N GLU A 521 -1.87 22.57 5.38
CA GLU A 521 -3.31 22.80 5.26
C GLU A 521 -3.95 21.91 4.20
N ASP A 522 -3.17 21.47 3.23
CA ASP A 522 -3.61 20.65 2.10
C ASP A 522 -2.58 19.59 1.71
N THR A 523 -2.96 18.78 0.73
CA THR A 523 -2.10 17.79 0.05
C THR A 523 -2.33 17.90 -1.45
N PHE A 524 -1.41 17.39 -2.24
CA PHE A 524 -1.51 17.43 -3.69
C PHE A 524 -1.10 16.09 -4.32
N VAL A 525 -1.92 15.60 -5.26
CA VAL A 525 -1.60 14.42 -6.07
C VAL A 525 -1.56 14.80 -7.54
N LEU A 526 -0.51 14.39 -8.23
CA LEU A 526 -0.38 14.50 -9.67
C LEU A 526 -0.18 13.10 -10.24
N ASP A 527 -1.14 12.64 -11.02
CA ASP A 527 -1.23 11.26 -11.51
C ASP A 527 -1.08 11.19 -13.03
N PHE A 528 -0.21 10.29 -13.51
CA PHE A 528 0.06 10.07 -14.92
C PHE A 528 -0.61 8.82 -15.50
N VAL A 529 -1.27 8.01 -14.65
CA VAL A 529 -1.70 6.65 -15.03
C VAL A 529 -3.14 6.35 -14.71
N ASN A 530 -3.65 6.81 -13.54
CA ASN A 530 -4.96 6.42 -13.05
C ASN A 530 -6.03 7.45 -13.41
N GLU A 531 -7.23 6.97 -13.71
CA GLU A 531 -8.39 7.83 -13.92
C GLU A 531 -9.05 8.16 -12.56
N PRO A 532 -9.63 9.36 -12.37
CA PRO A 532 -10.28 9.77 -11.12
C PRO A 532 -11.34 8.78 -10.62
N ASP A 533 -12.17 8.22 -11.52
CA ASP A 533 -13.22 7.27 -11.16
C ASP A 533 -12.66 5.94 -10.62
N GLU A 534 -11.49 5.49 -11.10
CA GLU A 534 -10.82 4.30 -10.58
C GLU A 534 -10.33 4.55 -9.14
N ILE A 535 -9.84 5.76 -8.86
CA ILE A 535 -9.40 6.15 -7.52
C ILE A 535 -10.59 6.34 -6.58
N LEU A 536 -11.67 6.96 -7.06
CA LEU A 536 -12.93 7.08 -6.31
C LEU A 536 -13.44 5.69 -5.88
N SER A 537 -13.59 4.78 -6.83
CA SER A 537 -14.02 3.40 -6.58
C SER A 537 -13.09 2.64 -5.62
N ALA A 538 -11.80 2.97 -5.61
CA ALA A 538 -10.83 2.38 -4.69
C ALA A 538 -10.98 2.89 -3.25
N PHE A 539 -11.36 4.15 -3.04
CA PHE A 539 -11.48 4.79 -1.72
C PHE A 539 -12.86 4.63 -1.09
N GLN A 540 -13.93 4.65 -1.89
CA GLN A 540 -15.32 4.65 -1.43
C GLN A 540 -15.65 3.53 -0.42
N PRO A 541 -15.20 2.26 -0.60
CA PRO A 541 -15.46 1.18 0.36
C PRO A 541 -14.87 1.40 1.76
N TYR A 542 -13.89 2.31 1.89
CA TYR A 542 -13.13 2.56 3.13
C TYR A 542 -13.39 3.94 3.71
N TYR A 543 -14.21 4.75 3.06
CA TYR A 543 -14.51 6.12 3.50
C TYR A 543 -15.26 6.14 4.83
N GLU A 544 -16.25 5.25 4.95
CA GLU A 544 -17.01 5.01 6.17
C GLU A 544 -16.75 3.59 6.71
N GLN A 545 -17.80 2.92 7.18
CA GLN A 545 -17.72 1.51 7.58
C GLN A 545 -17.62 0.63 6.34
N THR A 546 -16.60 -0.23 6.27
CA THR A 546 -16.51 -1.21 5.21
C THR A 546 -17.60 -2.28 5.37
N LEU A 547 -18.41 -2.45 4.35
CA LEU A 547 -19.52 -3.42 4.32
C LEU A 547 -19.10 -4.69 3.58
N VAL A 548 -19.74 -5.81 3.94
CA VAL A 548 -19.61 -7.09 3.24
C VAL A 548 -20.78 -7.25 2.27
N GLY A 549 -20.50 -7.66 1.03
CA GLY A 549 -21.52 -7.98 0.05
C GLY A 549 -22.24 -9.29 0.37
N GLU A 550 -22.15 -10.26 -0.52
CA GLU A 550 -22.69 -11.60 -0.28
C GLU A 550 -21.73 -12.43 0.57
N GLN A 551 -22.28 -13.23 1.50
CA GLN A 551 -21.47 -14.18 2.26
C GLN A 551 -20.96 -15.29 1.35
N ALA A 552 -19.75 -15.80 1.62
CA ALA A 552 -19.18 -16.90 0.86
C ALA A 552 -20.02 -18.18 1.09
N ASP A 553 -20.54 -18.74 0.01
CA ASP A 553 -21.32 -19.98 0.06
C ASP A 553 -20.40 -21.21 0.05
N PRO A 554 -20.40 -22.04 1.11
CA PRO A 554 -19.63 -23.28 1.13
C PRO A 554 -19.96 -24.25 -0.03
N LYS A 555 -21.14 -24.19 -0.62
CA LYS A 555 -21.54 -25.01 -1.77
C LYS A 555 -20.63 -24.80 -2.97
N GLN A 556 -20.08 -23.61 -3.14
CA GLN A 556 -19.14 -23.32 -4.23
C GLN A 556 -17.88 -24.21 -4.19
N LEU A 557 -17.46 -24.70 -3.01
CA LEU A 557 -16.37 -25.66 -2.91
C LEU A 557 -16.68 -27.00 -3.58
N TYR A 558 -17.88 -27.51 -3.34
CA TYR A 558 -18.32 -28.77 -3.94
C TYR A 558 -18.56 -28.64 -5.44
N GLU A 559 -19.03 -27.48 -5.90
CA GLU A 559 -19.15 -27.14 -7.33
C GLU A 559 -17.77 -27.11 -8.01
N LEU A 560 -16.78 -26.49 -7.37
CA LEU A 560 -15.40 -26.47 -7.86
C LEU A 560 -14.78 -27.88 -7.86
N GLN A 561 -15.02 -28.68 -6.81
CA GLN A 561 -14.59 -30.06 -6.76
C GLN A 561 -15.21 -30.87 -7.91
N ALA A 562 -16.54 -30.79 -8.09
CA ALA A 562 -17.23 -31.48 -9.19
C ALA A 562 -16.69 -31.06 -10.57
N LYS A 563 -16.38 -29.76 -10.74
CA LYS A 563 -15.79 -29.25 -11.99
C LYS A 563 -14.39 -29.83 -12.22
N LEU A 564 -13.58 -29.91 -11.18
CA LEU A 564 -12.23 -30.49 -11.23
C LEU A 564 -12.28 -32.01 -11.52
N ASP A 565 -13.18 -32.73 -10.86
CA ASP A 565 -13.38 -34.18 -11.04
C ASP A 565 -13.84 -34.50 -12.47
N ALA A 566 -14.70 -33.66 -13.05
CA ALA A 566 -15.21 -33.82 -14.42
C ALA A 566 -14.13 -33.76 -15.49
N GLN A 567 -13.03 -33.05 -15.25
CA GLN A 567 -11.89 -32.94 -16.19
C GLN A 567 -10.96 -34.16 -16.17
N GLN A 568 -11.11 -35.07 -15.21
CA GLN A 568 -10.41 -36.34 -15.11
C GLN A 568 -8.87 -36.23 -15.16
N VAL A 569 -8.32 -35.10 -14.72
CA VAL A 569 -6.88 -34.86 -14.66
C VAL A 569 -6.25 -35.61 -13.48
N TYR A 570 -6.98 -35.77 -12.39
CA TYR A 570 -6.61 -36.61 -11.25
C TYR A 570 -7.74 -37.57 -10.90
N PHE A 571 -7.45 -38.60 -10.11
CA PHE A 571 -8.43 -39.54 -9.64
C PHE A 571 -8.46 -39.59 -8.11
N LYS A 572 -9.62 -39.88 -7.52
CA LYS A 572 -9.84 -39.98 -6.08
C LYS A 572 -8.83 -40.95 -5.41
N ALA A 573 -8.51 -42.07 -6.07
CA ALA A 573 -7.54 -43.04 -5.57
C ALA A 573 -6.12 -42.47 -5.42
N GLU A 574 -5.70 -41.56 -6.33
CA GLU A 574 -4.42 -40.87 -6.28
C GLU A 574 -4.38 -39.87 -5.12
N VAL A 575 -5.50 -39.16 -4.87
CA VAL A 575 -5.66 -38.26 -3.74
C VAL A 575 -5.60 -39.01 -2.42
N GLU A 576 -6.25 -40.16 -2.30
CA GLU A 576 -6.24 -41.02 -1.11
C GLU A 576 -4.83 -41.54 -0.81
N GLU A 577 -4.16 -42.14 -1.80
CA GLU A 577 -2.81 -42.66 -1.61
C GLU A 577 -1.78 -41.56 -1.28
N PHE A 578 -1.91 -40.40 -1.91
CA PHE A 578 -1.13 -39.24 -1.57
C PHE A 578 -1.37 -38.80 -0.11
N ALA A 579 -2.63 -38.71 0.33
CA ALA A 579 -2.98 -38.31 1.68
C ALA A 579 -2.43 -39.23 2.75
N LYS A 580 -2.51 -40.58 2.55
CA LYS A 580 -1.94 -41.55 3.46
C LYS A 580 -0.44 -41.33 3.69
N VAL A 581 0.28 -40.91 2.68
CA VAL A 581 1.73 -40.67 2.76
C VAL A 581 2.02 -39.26 3.31
N PHE A 582 1.30 -38.27 2.82
CA PHE A 582 1.50 -36.86 3.20
C PHE A 582 1.20 -36.62 4.68
N TYR A 583 0.11 -37.19 5.19
CA TYR A 583 -0.33 -37.07 6.59
C TYR A 583 0.29 -38.16 7.52
N LYS A 584 1.25 -38.91 7.04
CA LYS A 584 2.01 -39.80 7.90
C LYS A 584 2.77 -39.00 8.96
N PRO A 585 2.69 -39.37 10.27
CA PRO A 585 3.40 -38.66 11.32
C PRO A 585 4.87 -38.40 10.94
N ARG A 586 5.37 -37.20 11.09
CA ARG A 586 6.72 -36.78 10.65
C ARG A 586 7.84 -37.72 11.13
N ARG A 587 7.73 -38.20 12.38
CA ARG A 587 8.68 -39.16 12.96
C ARG A 587 8.76 -40.51 12.20
N ASN A 588 7.73 -40.82 11.41
CA ASN A 588 7.59 -42.04 10.63
C ASN A 588 7.82 -41.82 9.13
N GLN A 589 8.06 -40.62 8.69
CA GLN A 589 8.33 -40.30 7.27
C GLN A 589 9.76 -40.69 6.90
N THR A 590 9.88 -41.21 5.70
CA THR A 590 11.16 -41.72 5.15
C THR A 590 11.43 -41.06 3.79
N PRO A 591 12.67 -41.03 3.29
CA PRO A 591 12.96 -40.49 1.96
C PRO A 591 12.16 -41.15 0.84
N THR A 592 11.75 -42.42 1.00
CA THR A 592 10.90 -43.16 0.06
C THR A 592 9.46 -42.63 0.06
N ASP A 593 8.99 -42.00 1.12
CA ASP A 593 7.64 -41.40 1.17
C ASP A 593 7.55 -40.21 0.24
N HIS A 594 8.60 -39.39 0.07
CA HIS A 594 8.63 -38.33 -0.93
C HIS A 594 8.54 -38.87 -2.36
N ALA A 595 9.19 -39.96 -2.66
CA ALA A 595 9.07 -40.62 -3.97
C ALA A 595 7.64 -41.12 -4.22
N ARG A 596 6.98 -41.68 -3.18
CA ARG A 596 5.57 -42.15 -3.24
C ARG A 596 4.60 -41.00 -3.47
N MET A 597 4.76 -39.85 -2.78
CA MET A 597 3.93 -38.67 -3.02
C MET A 597 4.07 -38.17 -4.47
N ASN A 598 5.31 -38.18 -4.99
CA ASN A 598 5.55 -37.83 -6.38
C ASN A 598 4.87 -38.79 -7.34
N ALA A 599 4.94 -40.09 -7.09
CA ALA A 599 4.28 -41.11 -7.90
C ALA A 599 2.75 -40.98 -7.95
N CYS A 600 2.11 -40.42 -6.93
CA CYS A 600 0.69 -40.11 -6.95
C CYS A 600 0.34 -38.89 -7.77
N ILE A 601 1.27 -37.91 -7.90
CA ILE A 601 1.07 -36.65 -8.60
C ILE A 601 1.45 -36.70 -10.09
N ASP A 602 2.53 -37.43 -10.42
CA ASP A 602 3.08 -37.48 -11.78
C ASP A 602 2.09 -38.00 -12.84
N PRO A 603 1.19 -38.94 -12.60
CA PRO A 603 0.16 -39.35 -13.54
C PRO A 603 -0.82 -38.19 -13.86
N ALA A 604 -1.19 -37.39 -12.86
CA ALA A 604 -2.05 -36.22 -13.06
C ALA A 604 -1.33 -35.14 -13.89
N VAL A 605 -0.04 -34.89 -13.66
CA VAL A 605 0.77 -34.01 -14.51
C VAL A 605 0.82 -34.53 -15.95
N GLY A 606 0.97 -35.86 -16.12
CA GLY A 606 0.98 -36.50 -17.45
C GLY A 606 -0.36 -36.34 -18.18
N ARG A 607 -1.50 -36.42 -17.50
CA ARG A 607 -2.84 -36.18 -18.09
C ARG A 607 -3.05 -34.70 -18.40
N PHE A 608 -2.65 -33.81 -17.50
CA PHE A 608 -2.70 -32.36 -17.70
C PHE A 608 -1.92 -31.92 -18.95
N THR A 609 -0.75 -32.47 -19.20
CA THR A 609 0.06 -32.12 -20.40
C THR A 609 -0.57 -32.56 -21.71
N LYS A 610 -1.54 -33.48 -21.69
CA LYS A 610 -2.27 -33.96 -22.87
C LYS A 610 -3.50 -33.11 -23.19
N LEU A 611 -3.95 -32.27 -22.26
CA LEU A 611 -5.04 -31.33 -22.50
C LEU A 611 -4.61 -30.27 -23.51
N ASP A 612 -5.56 -29.65 -24.18
CA ASP A 612 -5.27 -28.47 -25.00
C ASP A 612 -4.94 -27.26 -24.11
N GLU A 613 -4.51 -26.16 -24.70
CA GLU A 613 -4.04 -24.99 -23.95
C GLU A 613 -5.18 -24.33 -23.15
N ASP A 614 -6.38 -24.25 -23.74
CA ASP A 614 -7.57 -23.68 -23.07
C ASP A 614 -8.01 -24.53 -21.88
N GLU A 615 -8.06 -25.85 -22.06
CA GLU A 615 -8.39 -26.81 -20.98
C GLU A 615 -7.36 -26.76 -19.85
N ARG A 616 -6.07 -26.64 -20.17
CA ARG A 616 -5.00 -26.48 -19.18
C ARG A 616 -5.16 -25.20 -18.36
N GLU A 617 -5.46 -24.10 -19.02
CA GLU A 617 -5.65 -22.80 -18.35
C GLU A 617 -6.90 -22.86 -17.46
N GLU A 618 -8.01 -23.44 -17.95
CA GLU A 618 -9.26 -23.58 -17.19
C GLU A 618 -9.05 -24.46 -15.95
N PHE A 619 -8.40 -25.61 -16.11
CA PHE A 619 -8.10 -26.52 -14.99
C PHE A 619 -7.23 -25.83 -13.95
N ARG A 620 -6.17 -25.16 -14.36
CA ARG A 620 -5.26 -24.43 -13.46
C ARG A 620 -5.98 -23.31 -12.68
N LYS A 621 -6.88 -22.58 -13.34
CA LYS A 621 -7.73 -21.56 -12.70
C LYS A 621 -8.66 -22.19 -11.66
N ALA A 622 -9.31 -23.30 -12.02
CA ALA A 622 -10.20 -24.02 -11.10
C ALA A 622 -9.44 -24.57 -9.88
N LEU A 623 -8.24 -25.14 -10.07
CA LEU A 623 -7.37 -25.57 -8.98
C LEU A 623 -6.98 -24.40 -8.07
N GLY A 624 -6.60 -23.26 -8.64
CA GLY A 624 -6.26 -22.05 -7.91
C GLY A 624 -7.44 -21.49 -7.12
N ALA A 625 -8.64 -21.49 -7.72
CA ALA A 625 -9.89 -21.05 -7.09
C ALA A 625 -10.25 -21.99 -5.92
N PHE A 626 -10.23 -23.31 -6.13
CA PHE A 626 -10.48 -24.30 -5.08
C PHE A 626 -9.52 -24.13 -3.89
N ARG A 627 -8.20 -24.05 -4.16
CA ARG A 627 -7.20 -23.84 -3.10
C ARG A 627 -7.48 -22.57 -2.29
N SER A 628 -7.79 -21.47 -2.98
CA SER A 628 -8.00 -20.16 -2.34
C SER A 628 -9.30 -20.15 -1.53
N LEU A 629 -10.38 -20.71 -2.07
CA LEU A 629 -11.68 -20.77 -1.42
C LEU A 629 -11.65 -21.71 -0.21
N TYR A 630 -11.04 -22.92 -0.35
CA TYR A 630 -10.88 -23.85 0.78
C TYR A 630 -10.03 -23.26 1.89
N SER A 631 -8.88 -22.68 1.57
CA SER A 631 -8.03 -22.00 2.54
C SER A 631 -8.74 -20.88 3.29
N PHE A 632 -9.70 -20.25 2.66
CA PHE A 632 -10.51 -19.19 3.27
C PHE A 632 -11.63 -19.76 4.14
N LEU A 633 -12.51 -20.61 3.57
CA LEU A 633 -13.68 -21.13 4.25
C LEU A 633 -13.32 -22.01 5.46
N SER A 634 -12.24 -22.76 5.38
CA SER A 634 -11.74 -23.58 6.51
C SER A 634 -11.30 -22.78 7.74
N GLN A 635 -11.17 -21.46 7.65
CA GLN A 635 -10.87 -20.58 8.77
C GLN A 635 -12.13 -20.06 9.49
N ILE A 636 -13.25 -20.06 8.78
CA ILE A 636 -14.52 -19.46 9.23
C ILE A 636 -15.49 -20.56 9.65
N ILE A 637 -15.55 -21.62 8.88
CA ILE A 637 -16.51 -22.71 9.04
C ILE A 637 -15.72 -23.95 9.47
N PRO A 638 -16.12 -24.63 10.56
CA PRO A 638 -15.53 -25.90 10.92
C PRO A 638 -15.98 -26.98 9.93
N PHE A 639 -15.18 -27.22 8.89
CA PHE A 639 -15.41 -28.35 8.00
C PHE A 639 -15.12 -29.64 8.72
N GLN A 640 -16.04 -30.63 8.53
CA GLN A 640 -15.83 -31.99 8.98
C GLN A 640 -15.53 -32.97 7.82
N ASP A 641 -15.38 -32.43 6.61
CA ASP A 641 -15.11 -33.21 5.39
C ASP A 641 -13.61 -33.39 5.17
N THR A 642 -13.15 -34.60 5.56
CA THR A 642 -11.73 -34.99 5.41
C THR A 642 -11.33 -35.17 3.95
N ASP A 643 -12.28 -35.47 3.04
CA ASP A 643 -11.99 -35.65 1.61
C ASP A 643 -11.62 -34.32 0.97
N LEU A 644 -12.28 -33.21 1.36
CA LEU A 644 -11.88 -31.85 0.93
C LEU A 644 -10.48 -31.47 1.42
N GLU A 645 -10.10 -31.85 2.64
CA GLU A 645 -8.75 -31.58 3.16
C GLU A 645 -7.68 -32.39 2.42
N LYS A 646 -7.96 -33.67 2.13
CA LYS A 646 -7.09 -34.51 1.30
C LYS A 646 -6.88 -33.90 -0.08
N LEU A 647 -7.99 -33.48 -0.72
CA LEU A 647 -7.96 -32.84 -2.04
C LEU A 647 -7.21 -31.51 -1.98
N TYR A 648 -7.42 -30.70 -0.96
CA TYR A 648 -6.71 -29.42 -0.80
C TYR A 648 -5.19 -29.62 -0.74
N SER A 649 -4.73 -30.58 0.04
CA SER A 649 -3.30 -30.89 0.16
C SER A 649 -2.74 -31.42 -1.15
N TYR A 650 -3.47 -32.30 -1.84
CA TYR A 650 -3.11 -32.81 -3.15
C TYR A 650 -3.01 -31.68 -4.20
N VAL A 651 -4.02 -30.82 -4.27
CA VAL A 651 -4.07 -29.67 -5.19
C VAL A 651 -2.89 -28.72 -4.98
N ARG A 652 -2.50 -28.47 -3.74
CA ARG A 652 -1.32 -27.62 -3.42
C ARG A 652 -0.05 -28.20 -4.04
N PHE A 653 0.15 -29.50 -3.91
CA PHE A 653 1.32 -30.19 -4.50
C PHE A 653 1.24 -30.22 -6.02
N LEU A 654 0.09 -30.58 -6.57
CA LEU A 654 -0.13 -30.62 -8.01
C LEU A 654 0.18 -29.26 -8.66
N LEU A 655 -0.32 -28.16 -8.09
CA LEU A 655 -0.06 -26.80 -8.59
C LEU A 655 1.45 -26.46 -8.65
N THR A 656 2.26 -26.99 -7.75
CA THR A 656 3.71 -26.76 -7.79
C THR A 656 4.41 -27.52 -8.90
N LYS A 657 3.84 -28.65 -9.33
CA LYS A 657 4.41 -29.53 -10.35
C LYS A 657 3.87 -29.34 -11.75
N LEU A 658 2.69 -28.69 -11.88
CA LEU A 658 2.15 -28.40 -13.21
C LEU A 658 3.16 -27.54 -13.99
N PRO A 659 3.50 -27.92 -15.24
CA PRO A 659 4.40 -27.14 -16.08
C PRO A 659 3.88 -25.70 -16.14
N LYS A 660 4.69 -24.76 -15.76
CA LYS A 660 4.39 -23.35 -16.07
C LYS A 660 4.35 -23.26 -17.60
N ASP A 661 3.31 -22.67 -18.14
CA ASP A 661 3.31 -22.39 -19.56
C ASP A 661 4.65 -21.77 -19.90
N LYS A 662 5.31 -22.30 -20.93
CA LYS A 662 6.54 -21.71 -21.44
C LYS A 662 6.22 -20.24 -21.56
N GLN A 663 6.95 -19.40 -20.87
CA GLN A 663 6.88 -17.97 -21.13
C GLN A 663 7.02 -17.89 -22.64
N GLY A 664 5.93 -17.54 -23.34
CA GLY A 664 5.98 -17.36 -24.77
C GLY A 664 7.07 -16.34 -25.08
N PRO A 665 7.46 -16.16 -26.34
CA PRO A 665 8.58 -15.32 -26.70
C PRO A 665 8.52 -14.03 -25.87
N VAL A 666 9.61 -13.71 -25.19
CA VAL A 666 9.79 -12.41 -24.55
C VAL A 666 9.91 -11.45 -25.71
N TYR A 667 8.87 -10.66 -25.94
CA TYR A 667 8.91 -9.63 -26.96
C TYR A 667 9.82 -8.52 -26.45
N ASP A 668 10.89 -8.26 -27.19
CA ASP A 668 11.72 -7.08 -27.08
C ASP A 668 11.51 -6.26 -28.34
N PHE A 669 11.03 -5.04 -28.18
CA PHE A 669 10.63 -4.19 -29.29
C PHE A 669 11.57 -2.99 -29.47
N ASP A 670 12.72 -2.95 -28.78
CA ASP A 670 13.62 -1.82 -28.82
C ASP A 670 14.10 -1.49 -30.24
N ASP A 671 14.32 -2.52 -31.08
CA ASP A 671 14.68 -2.36 -32.49
C ASP A 671 13.49 -2.44 -33.46
N ASP A 672 12.37 -3.05 -33.05
CA ASP A 672 11.25 -3.39 -33.93
C ASP A 672 10.20 -2.27 -34.04
N VAL A 673 10.16 -1.40 -33.04
CA VAL A 673 9.15 -0.34 -32.91
C VAL A 673 9.81 0.98 -32.51
N ALA A 674 9.46 2.05 -33.21
CA ALA A 674 9.94 3.39 -32.91
C ALA A 674 8.80 4.30 -32.45
N LEU A 675 9.11 5.19 -31.52
CA LEU A 675 8.21 6.27 -31.09
C LEU A 675 8.19 7.36 -32.15
N LYS A 676 7.06 7.52 -32.83
CA LYS A 676 6.89 8.56 -33.84
C LYS A 676 6.39 9.89 -33.25
N TYR A 677 5.60 9.79 -32.21
CA TYR A 677 4.96 10.95 -31.59
C TYR A 677 4.73 10.69 -30.10
N TYR A 678 4.95 11.70 -29.27
CA TYR A 678 4.67 11.67 -27.83
C TYR A 678 4.13 13.01 -27.35
N ARG A 679 3.10 12.98 -26.52
CA ARG A 679 2.53 14.14 -25.87
C ARG A 679 2.04 13.81 -24.46
N LEU A 680 2.43 14.62 -23.48
CA LEU A 680 1.90 14.59 -22.13
C LEU A 680 0.95 15.78 -21.98
N GLN A 681 -0.30 15.54 -21.62
CA GLN A 681 -1.33 16.56 -21.48
C GLN A 681 -2.03 16.46 -20.14
N LYS A 682 -2.18 17.60 -19.45
CA LYS A 682 -3.06 17.75 -18.29
C LYS A 682 -4.50 17.63 -18.75
N ILE A 683 -5.26 16.69 -18.20
CA ILE A 683 -6.65 16.43 -18.62
C ILE A 683 -7.66 16.78 -17.53
N GLY A 684 -7.25 16.84 -16.28
CA GLY A 684 -8.14 17.18 -15.17
C GLY A 684 -7.38 17.77 -13.99
N GLU A 685 -8.07 18.65 -13.28
CA GLU A 685 -7.65 19.18 -11.99
C GLU A 685 -8.89 19.45 -11.16
N GLY A 686 -8.93 18.97 -9.93
CA GLY A 686 -10.07 19.14 -9.05
C GLY A 686 -10.01 18.28 -7.81
N SER A 687 -11.14 18.16 -7.13
CA SER A 687 -11.37 17.24 -6.03
C SER A 687 -12.01 15.96 -6.55
N ILE A 688 -11.68 14.86 -5.94
CA ILE A 688 -12.42 13.59 -6.08
C ILE A 688 -13.27 13.47 -4.82
N ASP A 689 -14.58 13.68 -4.93
CA ASP A 689 -15.47 13.79 -3.80
C ASP A 689 -16.06 12.42 -3.42
N LEU A 690 -15.69 11.96 -2.23
CA LEU A 690 -16.23 10.74 -1.64
C LEU A 690 -17.64 11.01 -1.09
N GLN A 691 -18.57 10.09 -1.37
CA GLN A 691 -19.97 10.27 -1.03
C GLN A 691 -20.32 9.60 0.29
N PRO A 692 -20.84 10.35 1.29
CA PRO A 692 -21.36 9.75 2.51
C PRO A 692 -22.60 8.88 2.25
N GLY A 693 -22.66 7.71 2.89
CA GLY A 693 -23.78 6.77 2.76
C GLY A 693 -23.74 5.88 1.51
N GLU A 694 -22.80 6.07 0.61
CA GLU A 694 -22.59 5.25 -0.58
C GLU A 694 -21.43 4.26 -0.39
N SER A 695 -21.48 3.43 0.66
CA SER A 695 -20.48 2.38 0.87
C SER A 695 -20.64 1.26 -0.14
N GLU A 696 -19.67 1.10 -1.03
CA GLU A 696 -19.58 -0.08 -1.90
C GLU A 696 -19.09 -1.29 -1.08
N PRO A 697 -19.85 -2.41 -1.07
CA PRO A 697 -19.44 -3.58 -0.31
C PRO A 697 -18.23 -4.28 -0.94
N VAL A 698 -17.30 -4.73 -0.10
CA VAL A 698 -16.19 -5.55 -0.55
C VAL A 698 -16.65 -6.96 -0.92
N SER A 699 -16.23 -7.44 -2.09
CA SER A 699 -16.62 -8.75 -2.61
C SER A 699 -15.66 -9.85 -2.16
N GLY A 700 -16.23 -11.02 -1.85
CA GLY A 700 -15.50 -12.24 -1.52
C GLY A 700 -14.84 -12.92 -2.74
N PRO A 701 -14.02 -13.94 -2.51
CA PRO A 701 -13.54 -14.79 -3.58
C PRO A 701 -14.70 -15.52 -4.25
N THR A 702 -14.86 -15.34 -5.57
CA THR A 702 -15.90 -15.98 -6.38
C THR A 702 -15.35 -17.22 -7.07
N ALA A 703 -16.22 -18.25 -7.22
CA ALA A 703 -15.92 -19.45 -7.98
C ALA A 703 -15.92 -19.24 -9.51
N VAL A 704 -16.24 -18.04 -9.98
CA VAL A 704 -16.35 -17.72 -11.40
C VAL A 704 -14.94 -17.66 -12.01
N GLY A 705 -14.53 -18.78 -12.61
CA GLY A 705 -13.44 -18.75 -13.58
C GLY A 705 -13.88 -17.87 -14.76
N THR A 706 -13.24 -16.74 -14.94
CA THR A 706 -13.36 -15.96 -16.16
C THR A 706 -13.06 -16.88 -17.35
N LYS A 707 -13.95 -16.90 -18.36
CA LYS A 707 -13.69 -17.63 -19.61
C LYS A 707 -12.29 -17.32 -20.07
N ALA A 708 -11.51 -18.37 -20.39
CA ALA A 708 -10.21 -18.19 -21.02
C ALA A 708 -10.42 -17.38 -22.29
N ALA A 709 -9.79 -16.24 -22.36
CA ALA A 709 -9.71 -15.56 -23.65
C ALA A 709 -8.65 -16.30 -24.45
N ARG A 710 -9.05 -16.84 -25.61
CA ARG A 710 -8.10 -17.44 -26.56
C ARG A 710 -6.95 -16.51 -26.82
N PRO A 711 -5.74 -17.04 -27.05
CA PRO A 711 -4.63 -16.23 -27.54
C PRO A 711 -5.10 -15.53 -28.82
N ASP A 712 -5.24 -14.23 -28.76
CA ASP A 712 -5.63 -13.41 -29.92
C ASP A 712 -4.33 -13.03 -30.60
N GLU A 713 -3.87 -13.88 -31.54
CA GLU A 713 -2.70 -13.59 -32.36
C GLU A 713 -3.05 -12.54 -33.40
N ILE A 714 -2.25 -11.50 -33.46
CA ILE A 714 -2.44 -10.37 -34.36
C ILE A 714 -1.09 -9.98 -34.94
N GLU A 715 -1.08 -9.48 -36.20
CA GLU A 715 0.11 -8.88 -36.77
C GLU A 715 0.57 -7.68 -35.93
N LEU A 716 1.90 -7.52 -35.80
CA LEU A 716 2.48 -6.44 -34.98
C LEU A 716 2.04 -5.05 -35.50
N SER A 717 1.95 -4.87 -36.82
CA SER A 717 1.44 -3.62 -37.42
C SER A 717 0.03 -3.29 -36.95
N ARG A 718 -0.87 -4.28 -36.96
CA ARG A 718 -2.26 -4.11 -36.54
C ARG A 718 -2.39 -3.85 -35.04
N LEU A 719 -1.52 -4.46 -34.21
CA LEU A 719 -1.46 -4.14 -32.77
C LEU A 719 -1.00 -2.70 -32.54
N ILE A 720 0.01 -2.26 -33.29
CA ILE A 720 0.49 -0.87 -33.26
C ILE A 720 -0.63 0.10 -33.68
N ASP A 721 -1.40 -0.24 -34.73
CA ASP A 721 -2.55 0.58 -35.13
C ASP A 721 -3.62 0.71 -34.06
N ILE A 722 -4.00 -0.40 -33.38
CA ILE A 722 -4.94 -0.38 -32.27
C ILE A 722 -4.41 0.47 -31.11
N LEU A 723 -3.14 0.40 -30.80
CA LEU A 723 -2.53 1.23 -29.75
C LEU A 723 -2.49 2.70 -30.17
N ASN A 724 -2.17 2.98 -31.43
CA ASN A 724 -2.18 4.33 -31.98
C ASN A 724 -3.59 4.93 -32.02
N GLU A 725 -4.64 4.15 -32.32
CA GLU A 725 -6.04 4.60 -32.22
C GLU A 725 -6.44 4.94 -30.77
N ARG A 726 -5.95 4.17 -29.82
CA ARG A 726 -6.26 4.38 -28.39
C ARG A 726 -5.48 5.53 -27.75
N PHE A 727 -4.20 5.68 -28.10
CA PHE A 727 -3.26 6.61 -27.48
C PHE A 727 -2.70 7.65 -28.45
N GLY A 728 -2.83 7.42 -29.78
CA GLY A 728 -2.41 8.34 -30.81
C GLY A 728 -3.43 9.44 -31.02
N THR A 729 -2.96 10.65 -31.14
CA THR A 729 -3.77 11.76 -31.64
C THR A 729 -3.17 12.24 -32.93
N GLU A 730 -4.00 12.63 -33.91
CA GLU A 730 -3.51 13.46 -34.99
C GLU A 730 -2.89 14.72 -34.40
N PHE A 731 -1.69 15.04 -34.88
CA PHE A 731 -1.01 16.25 -34.47
C PHE A 731 -1.94 17.45 -34.72
N LYS A 732 -2.42 18.09 -33.65
CA LYS A 732 -3.06 19.39 -33.73
C LYS A 732 -1.99 20.45 -33.46
N PRO A 733 -1.91 21.55 -34.20
CA PRO A 733 -1.05 22.66 -33.83
C PRO A 733 -1.47 23.12 -32.44
N GLY A 734 -0.71 22.79 -31.43
CA GLY A 734 -1.06 23.03 -30.06
C GLY A 734 -0.69 21.90 -29.12
N ASP A 735 0.45 21.26 -29.35
CA ASP A 735 1.09 20.51 -28.27
C ASP A 735 1.50 21.50 -27.18
N GLN A 736 0.50 21.77 -26.37
CA GLN A 736 0.48 22.97 -25.51
C GLN A 736 1.73 23.03 -24.63
N LEU A 737 2.12 21.92 -24.02
CA LEU A 737 3.30 21.88 -23.14
C LEU A 737 4.63 22.12 -23.87
N PHE A 738 4.80 21.56 -25.05
CA PHE A 738 6.04 21.78 -25.82
C PHE A 738 6.13 23.24 -26.31
N PHE A 739 5.05 23.79 -26.83
CA PHE A 739 5.03 25.18 -27.27
C PHE A 739 5.04 26.17 -26.11
N GLU A 740 4.40 25.82 -24.96
CA GLU A 740 4.50 26.61 -23.73
C GLU A 740 5.93 26.66 -23.22
N SER A 741 6.66 25.52 -23.23
CA SER A 741 8.07 25.50 -22.81
C SER A 741 9.00 26.24 -23.78
N ILE A 742 8.77 26.17 -25.10
CA ILE A 742 9.48 27.02 -26.08
C ILE A 742 9.16 28.52 -25.81
N LYS A 743 7.92 28.84 -25.50
CA LYS A 743 7.51 30.20 -25.15
C LYS A 743 8.19 30.69 -23.87
N GLU A 744 8.26 29.86 -22.83
CA GLU A 744 8.94 30.20 -21.58
C GLU A 744 10.43 30.45 -21.79
N ASP A 745 11.12 29.64 -22.58
CA ASP A 745 12.54 29.85 -22.90
C ASP A 745 12.73 31.12 -23.71
N ALA A 746 11.83 31.39 -24.66
CA ALA A 746 11.86 32.62 -25.44
C ALA A 746 11.62 33.87 -24.57
N VAL A 747 10.75 33.78 -23.58
CA VAL A 747 10.50 34.86 -22.60
C VAL A 747 11.67 35.02 -21.64
N ALA A 748 12.35 33.94 -21.26
CA ALA A 748 13.52 33.96 -20.37
C ALA A 748 14.78 34.50 -21.06
N ASP A 749 14.86 34.39 -22.39
CA ASP A 749 16.00 34.88 -23.17
C ASP A 749 16.17 36.39 -23.09
N ALA A 750 17.31 36.84 -22.55
CA ALA A 750 17.59 38.26 -22.32
C ALA A 750 17.67 39.06 -23.64
N GLY A 751 18.18 38.43 -24.72
CA GLY A 751 18.28 39.04 -26.04
C GLY A 751 16.90 39.26 -26.68
N LEU A 752 16.01 38.30 -26.56
CA LEU A 752 14.63 38.39 -27.03
C LEU A 752 13.82 39.39 -26.21
N ARG A 753 13.98 39.44 -24.88
CA ARG A 753 13.39 40.47 -24.03
C ARG A 753 13.75 41.88 -24.48
N GLN A 754 15.06 42.11 -24.65
CA GLN A 754 15.57 43.40 -25.09
C GLN A 754 15.07 43.77 -26.48
N ALA A 755 15.02 42.79 -27.40
CA ALA A 755 14.51 42.97 -28.73
C ALA A 755 13.00 43.27 -28.76
N ALA A 756 12.17 42.62 -27.96
CA ALA A 756 10.75 42.87 -27.85
C ALA A 756 10.40 44.27 -27.29
N MET A 757 11.23 44.74 -26.36
CA MET A 757 11.05 46.05 -25.78
C MET A 757 11.49 47.19 -26.73
N ALA A 758 12.51 46.97 -27.52
CA ALA A 758 13.07 47.99 -28.41
C ALA A 758 12.38 48.10 -29.78
N ASN A 759 11.61 47.06 -30.19
CA ASN A 759 11.12 46.97 -31.57
C ASN A 759 9.59 46.82 -31.65
N THR A 760 9.04 47.07 -32.82
CA THR A 760 7.66 46.71 -33.18
C THR A 760 7.55 45.19 -33.39
N LEU A 761 6.33 44.64 -33.32
CA LEU A 761 6.08 43.23 -33.53
C LEU A 761 6.69 42.71 -34.84
N GLU A 762 6.62 43.50 -35.88
CA GLU A 762 7.17 43.15 -37.21
C GLU A 762 8.69 43.02 -37.17
N ASN A 763 9.38 43.98 -36.61
CA ASN A 763 10.84 43.99 -36.46
C ASN A 763 11.36 42.94 -35.46
N PHE A 764 10.63 42.76 -34.37
CA PHE A 764 10.91 41.69 -33.43
C PHE A 764 10.81 40.31 -34.08
N GLY A 765 9.90 40.10 -35.04
CA GLY A 765 9.70 38.87 -35.75
C GLY A 765 10.95 38.37 -36.51
N TYR A 766 11.83 39.26 -36.95
CA TYR A 766 13.08 38.84 -37.61
C TYR A 766 14.08 38.24 -36.62
N VAL A 767 14.21 38.85 -35.46
CA VAL A 767 15.10 38.36 -34.40
C VAL A 767 14.53 37.08 -33.75
N PHE A 768 13.22 37.08 -33.53
CA PHE A 768 12.52 35.95 -32.92
C PHE A 768 12.61 34.67 -33.76
N ARG A 769 12.34 34.72 -35.06
CA ARG A 769 12.40 33.52 -35.93
C ARG A 769 13.79 32.91 -35.96
N LYS A 770 14.87 33.70 -35.91
CA LYS A 770 16.22 33.21 -35.86
C LYS A 770 16.56 32.56 -34.50
N ALA A 771 16.08 33.10 -33.40
CA ALA A 771 16.26 32.50 -32.09
C ALA A 771 15.39 31.27 -31.87
N LEU A 772 14.19 31.26 -32.43
CA LEU A 772 13.24 30.17 -32.31
C LEU A 772 13.79 28.85 -32.87
N GLU A 773 14.57 28.86 -33.93
CA GLU A 773 15.24 27.69 -34.50
C GLU A 773 16.20 27.05 -33.47
N GLY A 774 16.95 27.85 -32.72
CA GLY A 774 17.81 27.40 -31.64
C GLY A 774 17.02 26.76 -30.49
N LEU A 775 15.93 27.42 -30.08
CA LEU A 775 15.08 26.92 -29.00
C LEU A 775 14.43 25.58 -29.34
N PHE A 776 14.06 25.35 -30.58
CA PHE A 776 13.57 24.03 -31.04
C PHE A 776 14.66 22.97 -31.02
N ILE A 777 15.91 23.32 -31.41
CA ILE A 777 17.04 22.42 -31.36
C ILE A 777 17.38 22.06 -29.92
N ASP A 778 17.40 23.05 -29.01
CA ASP A 778 17.71 22.85 -27.60
C ASP A 778 16.71 21.93 -26.87
N ARG A 779 15.46 21.89 -27.38
CA ARG A 779 14.41 21.01 -26.86
C ARG A 779 14.06 19.82 -27.78
N MET A 780 14.93 19.52 -28.72
CA MET A 780 14.70 18.43 -29.71
C MET A 780 14.42 17.09 -29.03
N ASP A 781 15.14 16.79 -27.95
CA ASP A 781 14.94 15.56 -27.15
C ASP A 781 13.54 15.44 -26.52
N GLN A 782 12.80 16.56 -26.39
CA GLN A 782 11.47 16.56 -25.80
C GLN A 782 10.37 16.30 -26.84
N ASN A 783 10.59 16.68 -28.08
CA ASN A 783 9.68 16.37 -29.19
C ASN A 783 10.38 16.43 -30.56
N GLU A 784 11.00 15.31 -30.91
CA GLU A 784 11.79 15.17 -32.16
C GLU A 784 10.92 15.37 -33.39
N GLU A 785 9.66 14.92 -33.38
CA GLU A 785 8.77 15.06 -34.55
C GLU A 785 8.36 16.52 -34.81
N ILE A 786 7.98 17.26 -33.80
CA ILE A 786 7.65 18.69 -33.91
C ILE A 786 8.90 19.45 -34.34
N THR A 787 10.05 19.14 -33.77
CA THR A 787 11.31 19.78 -34.15
C THR A 787 11.69 19.43 -35.58
N ALA A 788 11.59 18.16 -36.01
CA ALA A 788 11.83 17.77 -37.37
C ALA A 788 10.86 18.42 -38.37
N ARG A 789 9.59 18.52 -38.03
CA ARG A 789 8.60 19.24 -38.87
C ARG A 789 8.87 20.72 -38.92
N TYR A 790 9.24 21.33 -37.81
CA TYR A 790 9.62 22.75 -37.77
C TYR A 790 10.83 23.02 -38.67
N MET A 791 11.84 22.13 -38.65
CA MET A 791 13.05 22.24 -39.45
C MET A 791 12.82 22.00 -40.95
N ASN A 792 11.94 21.03 -41.30
CA ASN A 792 11.81 20.52 -42.69
C ASN A 792 10.54 20.99 -43.43
N GLU A 793 9.48 21.38 -42.72
CA GLU A 793 8.20 21.79 -43.32
C GLU A 793 8.00 23.32 -43.21
N GLU A 794 8.22 24.04 -44.30
CA GLU A 794 8.16 25.50 -44.34
C GLU A 794 6.80 26.08 -43.91
N ARG A 795 5.70 25.46 -44.34
CA ARG A 795 4.34 25.90 -43.94
C ARG A 795 4.07 25.70 -42.45
N PHE A 796 4.57 24.63 -41.86
CA PHE A 796 4.48 24.36 -40.44
C PHE A 796 5.33 25.33 -39.62
N ARG A 797 6.58 25.56 -40.06
CA ARG A 797 7.49 26.53 -39.47
C ARG A 797 6.88 27.96 -39.46
N GLU A 798 6.28 28.40 -40.54
CA GLU A 798 5.63 29.69 -40.62
C GLU A 798 4.44 29.81 -39.67
N ALA A 799 3.54 28.82 -39.61
CA ALA A 799 2.36 28.83 -38.75
C ALA A 799 2.76 28.85 -37.25
N VAL A 800 3.72 28.02 -36.87
CA VAL A 800 4.23 27.97 -35.47
C VAL A 800 4.96 29.26 -35.11
N SER A 801 5.79 29.78 -36.00
CA SER A 801 6.53 31.02 -35.77
C SER A 801 5.61 32.23 -35.59
N GLN A 802 4.54 32.31 -36.38
CA GLN A 802 3.54 33.40 -36.25
C GLN A 802 2.74 33.29 -34.95
N HIS A 803 2.37 32.07 -34.54
CA HIS A 803 1.62 31.87 -33.30
C HIS A 803 2.46 32.25 -32.08
N LEU A 804 3.66 31.70 -31.95
CA LEU A 804 4.55 31.98 -30.82
C LEU A 804 5.06 33.42 -30.80
N LEU A 805 5.31 34.02 -31.96
CA LEU A 805 5.78 35.39 -32.07
C LEU A 805 4.84 36.37 -31.35
N LYS A 806 3.53 36.28 -31.62
CA LYS A 806 2.54 37.17 -31.02
C LYS A 806 2.45 36.97 -29.52
N ASP A 807 2.38 35.71 -29.10
CA ASP A 807 2.23 35.34 -27.69
C ASP A 807 3.43 35.74 -26.83
N VAL A 808 4.64 35.53 -27.32
CA VAL A 808 5.88 35.91 -26.62
C VAL A 808 6.04 37.42 -26.54
N TYR A 809 5.76 38.14 -27.64
CA TYR A 809 5.84 39.58 -27.68
C TYR A 809 4.87 40.28 -26.73
N GLU A 810 3.60 39.87 -26.73
CA GLU A 810 2.57 40.42 -25.83
C GLU A 810 2.89 40.07 -24.37
N TYR A 811 3.37 38.88 -24.07
CA TYR A 811 3.71 38.45 -22.72
C TYR A 811 4.87 39.27 -22.14
N ILE A 812 5.95 39.45 -22.90
CA ILE A 812 7.11 40.26 -22.46
C ILE A 812 6.72 41.69 -22.17
N ARG A 813 5.94 42.31 -23.03
CA ARG A 813 5.50 43.72 -22.88
C ARG A 813 4.54 43.90 -21.73
N ASN A 814 3.66 42.96 -21.46
CA ASN A 814 2.74 42.99 -20.33
C ASN A 814 3.45 42.83 -18.97
N GLN A 815 4.44 41.93 -18.88
CA GLN A 815 5.25 41.77 -17.67
C GLN A 815 6.02 43.07 -17.33
N GLU A 816 6.69 43.63 -18.30
CA GLU A 816 7.44 44.87 -18.09
C GLU A 816 6.53 46.09 -17.73
N ALA A 817 5.34 46.15 -18.30
CA ALA A 817 4.36 47.14 -17.92
C ALA A 817 3.88 46.98 -16.46
N ALA A 818 3.72 45.73 -16.00
CA ALA A 818 3.38 45.45 -14.60
C ALA A 818 4.53 45.80 -13.64
N GLU A 819 5.77 45.42 -13.96
CA GLU A 819 6.94 45.75 -13.16
C GLU A 819 7.23 47.28 -13.09
N GLN A 820 6.96 48.03 -14.18
CA GLN A 820 7.08 49.50 -14.17
C GLN A 820 5.99 50.16 -13.32
N THR A 821 4.82 49.53 -13.21
CA THR A 821 3.73 50.03 -12.37
C THR A 821 4.05 49.79 -10.89
N GLU A 822 4.61 48.63 -10.54
CA GLU A 822 5.04 48.33 -9.16
C GLU A 822 6.25 49.19 -8.71
N ARG A 823 7.15 49.55 -9.61
CA ARG A 823 8.26 50.49 -9.30
C ARG A 823 7.83 51.92 -9.14
N ARG A 824 6.61 52.29 -9.56
CA ARG A 824 6.04 53.65 -9.43
C ARG A 824 5.09 53.81 -8.26
N THR A 825 4.66 52.70 -7.63
CA THR A 825 3.94 52.65 -6.36
C THR A 825 4.92 52.42 -5.20
#